data_c2a3a86a9253b603e40662445824b88c
#
_entry.id   c2a3a86a9253b603e40662445824b88c
#
_cell.length_a   1.000
_cell.length_b   1.000
_cell.length_c   1.000
_cell.angle_alpha   90.00
_cell.angle_beta   90.00
_cell.angle_gamma   90.00
#
_symmetry.space_group_name_H-M   'P 1'
#
loop_
_entity.id
_entity.type
_entity.pdbx_description
1 polymer ?
#
loop_
_entity_poly.entity_id
_entity_poly.type
_entity_poly.pdbx_seq_one_letter_code
_entity_poly.pdbx_strand_id
1 'polypeptide(L)'
;MENNVFDSIKIGLASPEQIRNWSYGEVKKPETINYRTLKPERDGLYCERIFGPTKDWECHCGKYKRIRYKGKICDRCGVEVTKAKVRRERMGHIELAAPVSHIWYFKGIPSRIGLMLDISPRLLEKVLYFASYIVTDPGLTPLEKKQLLTEKEYREMRERYGDEFEAAMGAEAVQDLLKEIDLDQLSAELTAEVEKSSGQKKVRILKRLEVVEAFRVSGNRPEWMVMDVLPVLPPDLRPMVQLDGGRFATSDLNDLYRRVINRNNRLRRLLELGAPDIIVRNEKRMLQEAVDSLIDNGRRGRPVTGPNNRALKSLSDMLKGKQGRFRQNLLGKRVDYSGRSVIVVGPELKMDQCGLPKEMALELFKPFVMKDLVEKGVANNIKSARKMVERAKPEVWDSLETVIKGHPVLLNRAPTLHRLGIQAFNPVLVEGRAIKLHPLACTAFNADFDGDQMAVHLPLGEDACREAKMLMLASGNLLKPSDGAPVTVPTQDMILGSYYLTTVRENDEGAGKVFRDENEVLMAYAEHVITLHAPIKVRRTMTIDGVERTGLVETTVGRIIFNNPVPQNLGYIDRTDPEHWLEYEVSFRVTKKTLPDIISRCMTRNGTRKCAKMLDAIKAQGYKYSTLSAISVAVCDAVIPPQKQELIAEADQQIAKVGKLFNRGLISDNERYNQT
;
A
#
# COMPACT_ATOMS: atom_id res chain seq x y z
N MET A 1 -14.17 -2.88 -26.79
CA MET A 1 -13.61 -3.81 -25.80
C MET A 1 -14.76 -4.71 -25.41
N GLU A 2 -14.67 -5.98 -25.70
CA GLU A 2 -15.54 -6.94 -25.01
C GLU A 2 -15.09 -6.95 -23.56
N ASN A 3 -15.90 -6.39 -22.68
CA ASN A 3 -15.72 -6.53 -21.25
C ASN A 3 -16.01 -7.99 -20.94
N ASN A 4 -14.98 -8.81 -20.75
CA ASN A 4 -15.17 -10.13 -20.17
C ASN A 4 -15.65 -9.91 -18.73
N VAL A 5 -16.95 -9.93 -18.56
CA VAL A 5 -17.57 -9.91 -17.23
C VAL A 5 -17.39 -11.31 -16.65
N PHE A 6 -16.70 -11.40 -15.51
CA PHE A 6 -16.50 -12.65 -14.79
C PHE A 6 -16.73 -12.40 -13.29
N ASP A 7 -17.28 -13.39 -12.61
CA ASP A 7 -17.59 -13.30 -11.17
C ASP A 7 -16.43 -13.76 -10.30
N SER A 8 -15.55 -14.63 -10.83
CA SER A 8 -14.44 -15.18 -10.06
C SER A 8 -13.23 -15.52 -10.94
N ILE A 9 -12.08 -15.60 -10.30
CA ILE A 9 -10.82 -16.06 -10.91
C ILE A 9 -10.37 -17.31 -10.17
N LYS A 10 -10.15 -18.41 -10.91
CA LYS A 10 -9.58 -19.65 -10.37
C LYS A 10 -8.11 -19.74 -10.71
N ILE A 11 -7.27 -19.98 -9.70
CA ILE A 11 -5.83 -20.25 -9.87
C ILE A 11 -5.63 -21.77 -9.77
N GLY A 12 -4.95 -22.35 -10.75
CA GLY A 12 -4.67 -23.78 -10.79
C GLY A 12 -3.35 -24.07 -11.48
N LEU A 13 -2.96 -25.35 -11.52
CA LEU A 13 -1.83 -25.82 -12.32
C LEU A 13 -2.27 -25.95 -13.78
N ALA A 14 -1.37 -25.61 -14.70
CA ALA A 14 -1.60 -25.82 -16.13
C ALA A 14 -0.97 -27.15 -16.58
N SER A 15 -1.74 -27.95 -17.32
CA SER A 15 -1.20 -29.12 -18.01
C SER A 15 -0.30 -28.70 -19.18
N PRO A 16 0.64 -29.56 -19.62
CA PRO A 16 1.42 -29.31 -20.84
C PRO A 16 0.56 -29.02 -22.06
N GLU A 17 -0.55 -29.74 -22.23
CA GLU A 17 -1.51 -29.55 -23.31
C GLU A 17 -2.18 -28.17 -23.25
N GLN A 18 -2.55 -27.74 -22.06
CA GLN A 18 -3.17 -26.43 -21.82
C GLN A 18 -2.20 -25.29 -22.17
N ILE A 19 -0.91 -25.43 -21.84
CA ILE A 19 0.14 -24.46 -22.22
C ILE A 19 0.29 -24.40 -23.75
N ARG A 20 0.28 -25.57 -24.44
CA ARG A 20 0.32 -25.60 -25.90
C ARG A 20 -0.91 -24.96 -26.54
N ASN A 21 -2.09 -25.14 -25.95
CA ASN A 21 -3.33 -24.50 -26.40
C ASN A 21 -3.34 -22.98 -26.24
N TRP A 22 -2.71 -22.47 -25.19
CA TRP A 22 -2.56 -21.01 -25.01
C TRP A 22 -1.54 -20.39 -25.96
N SER A 23 -0.59 -21.21 -26.44
CA SER A 23 0.53 -20.73 -27.24
C SER A 23 0.19 -20.61 -28.72
N TYR A 24 0.69 -19.55 -29.34
CA TYR A 24 0.60 -19.31 -30.76
C TYR A 24 1.81 -19.88 -31.57
N GLY A 25 2.77 -20.48 -30.88
CA GLY A 25 3.91 -21.13 -31.49
C GLY A 25 5.11 -21.38 -30.58
N GLU A 26 6.02 -22.23 -31.00
CA GLU A 26 7.24 -22.56 -30.27
C GLU A 26 8.34 -21.51 -30.53
N VAL A 27 8.97 -21.04 -29.46
CA VAL A 27 10.14 -20.15 -29.51
C VAL A 27 11.41 -21.03 -29.55
N LYS A 28 12.10 -21.07 -30.70
CA LYS A 28 13.28 -21.92 -30.92
C LYS A 28 14.60 -21.19 -30.77
N LYS A 29 14.59 -19.88 -31.05
CA LYS A 29 15.81 -19.07 -31.09
C LYS A 29 15.92 -18.10 -29.92
N PRO A 30 17.13 -17.91 -29.37
CA PRO A 30 17.36 -16.99 -28.27
C PRO A 30 17.41 -15.52 -28.71
N GLU A 31 17.49 -15.24 -30.02
CA GLU A 31 17.58 -13.91 -30.59
C GLU A 31 16.28 -13.12 -30.33
N THR A 32 16.43 -11.82 -30.08
CA THR A 32 15.33 -10.90 -29.84
C THR A 32 14.98 -10.10 -31.08
N ILE A 33 15.87 -9.19 -31.46
CA ILE A 33 15.76 -8.33 -32.64
C ILE A 33 17.05 -8.33 -33.43
N ASN A 34 16.95 -8.06 -34.72
CA ASN A 34 18.10 -7.78 -35.54
C ASN A 34 18.56 -6.34 -35.32
N TYR A 35 19.73 -6.13 -34.76
CA TYR A 35 20.26 -4.80 -34.40
C TYR A 35 20.50 -3.87 -35.60
N ARG A 36 20.64 -4.44 -36.83
CA ARG A 36 20.81 -3.65 -38.06
C ARG A 36 19.47 -3.14 -38.57
N THR A 37 18.46 -4.03 -38.61
CA THR A 37 17.14 -3.71 -39.19
C THR A 37 16.11 -3.28 -38.17
N LEU A 38 16.40 -3.44 -36.86
CA LEU A 38 15.51 -3.20 -35.72
C LEU A 38 14.21 -4.03 -35.78
N LYS A 39 14.18 -5.08 -36.61
CA LYS A 39 13.04 -5.96 -36.77
C LYS A 39 13.18 -7.21 -35.89
N PRO A 40 12.07 -7.76 -35.36
CA PRO A 40 12.09 -9.02 -34.63
C PRO A 40 12.61 -10.18 -35.46
N GLU A 41 13.45 -11.03 -34.89
CA GLU A 41 13.93 -12.23 -35.53
C GLU A 41 12.85 -13.29 -35.58
N ARG A 42 12.88 -14.11 -36.66
CA ARG A 42 11.93 -15.21 -36.85
C ARG A 42 12.20 -16.32 -35.85
N ASP A 43 11.14 -16.88 -35.25
CA ASP A 43 11.15 -17.92 -34.23
C ASP A 43 11.95 -17.56 -32.96
N GLY A 44 12.24 -16.26 -32.78
CA GLY A 44 12.88 -15.68 -31.59
C GLY A 44 11.87 -15.19 -30.54
N LEU A 45 12.39 -14.60 -29.48
CA LEU A 45 11.60 -14.12 -28.33
C LEU A 45 10.63 -12.97 -28.67
N TYR A 46 10.81 -12.29 -29.80
CA TYR A 46 9.95 -11.20 -30.29
C TYR A 46 9.28 -11.51 -31.63
N CYS A 47 9.27 -12.75 -32.08
CA CYS A 47 8.77 -13.18 -33.39
C CYS A 47 7.34 -12.65 -33.64
N GLU A 48 7.16 -11.97 -34.77
CA GLU A 48 5.85 -11.44 -35.16
C GLU A 48 4.86 -12.54 -35.59
N ARG A 49 5.37 -13.70 -36.05
CA ARG A 49 4.54 -14.84 -36.39
C ARG A 49 3.85 -15.43 -35.14
N ILE A 50 4.57 -15.50 -34.04
CA ILE A 50 4.09 -16.09 -32.80
C ILE A 50 3.26 -15.05 -32.00
N PHE A 51 3.81 -13.87 -31.79
CA PHE A 51 3.24 -12.86 -30.88
C PHE A 51 2.42 -11.78 -31.57
N GLY A 52 2.41 -11.72 -32.89
CA GLY A 52 1.69 -10.71 -33.67
C GLY A 52 2.55 -9.56 -34.18
N PRO A 53 1.97 -8.70 -35.03
CA PRO A 53 2.70 -7.62 -35.71
C PRO A 53 3.12 -6.50 -34.77
N THR A 54 4.20 -5.80 -35.08
CA THR A 54 4.70 -4.64 -34.33
C THR A 54 3.93 -3.35 -34.67
N LYS A 55 3.34 -3.28 -35.86
CA LYS A 55 2.51 -2.16 -36.30
C LYS A 55 1.09 -2.62 -36.59
N ASP A 56 0.13 -1.76 -36.29
CA ASP A 56 -1.29 -2.04 -36.55
C ASP A 56 -1.52 -2.33 -38.03
N TRP A 57 -2.18 -3.44 -38.33
CA TRP A 57 -2.65 -3.81 -39.66
C TRP A 57 -1.55 -3.95 -40.72
N GLU A 58 -0.31 -4.27 -40.31
CA GLU A 58 0.83 -4.44 -41.20
C GLU A 58 1.53 -5.77 -40.91
N CYS A 59 1.80 -6.56 -41.96
CA CYS A 59 2.61 -7.78 -41.82
C CYS A 59 4.11 -7.46 -41.83
N HIS A 60 4.95 -8.37 -41.34
CA HIS A 60 6.41 -8.19 -41.25
C HIS A 60 7.09 -7.78 -42.56
N CYS A 61 6.71 -8.41 -43.69
CA CYS A 61 7.28 -8.13 -45.00
C CYS A 61 6.68 -6.90 -45.70
N GLY A 62 5.63 -6.31 -45.16
CA GLY A 62 4.95 -5.12 -45.72
C GLY A 62 4.06 -5.41 -46.93
N LYS A 63 3.83 -6.68 -47.32
CA LYS A 63 2.93 -7.04 -48.41
C LYS A 63 1.48 -6.63 -48.17
N TYR A 64 1.00 -6.87 -46.95
CA TYR A 64 -0.32 -6.48 -46.53
C TYR A 64 -0.24 -5.34 -45.54
N LYS A 65 -0.83 -4.19 -45.89
CA LYS A 65 -0.95 -2.97 -45.10
C LYS A 65 -2.38 -2.50 -45.17
N ARG A 66 -2.99 -2.08 -44.12
CA ARG A 66 -4.34 -1.54 -43.97
C ARG A 66 -5.35 -2.55 -43.41
N ILE A 67 -6.38 -2.02 -42.80
CA ILE A 67 -7.46 -2.71 -42.09
C ILE A 67 -8.26 -3.69 -42.97
N ARG A 68 -8.32 -3.45 -44.30
CA ARG A 68 -9.06 -4.34 -45.24
C ARG A 68 -8.54 -5.78 -45.26
N TYR A 69 -7.34 -6.01 -44.81
CA TYR A 69 -6.72 -7.34 -44.71
C TYR A 69 -6.80 -7.94 -43.30
N LYS A 70 -7.66 -7.44 -42.44
CA LYS A 70 -7.84 -7.92 -41.08
C LYS A 70 -8.00 -9.44 -41.02
N GLY A 71 -7.23 -10.10 -40.15
CA GLY A 71 -7.27 -11.56 -39.94
C GLY A 71 -6.59 -12.42 -41.02
N LYS A 72 -6.06 -11.79 -42.11
CA LYS A 72 -5.35 -12.52 -43.13
C LYS A 72 -3.94 -12.88 -42.68
N ILE A 73 -3.55 -14.14 -42.83
CA ILE A 73 -2.19 -14.61 -42.60
C ILE A 73 -1.40 -14.37 -43.87
N CYS A 74 -0.25 -13.70 -43.77
CA CYS A 74 0.60 -13.44 -44.93
C CYS A 74 1.29 -14.71 -45.41
N ASP A 75 1.08 -15.04 -46.64
CA ASP A 75 1.68 -16.20 -47.35
C ASP A 75 3.22 -16.14 -47.41
N ARG A 76 3.82 -14.94 -47.40
CA ARG A 76 5.27 -14.75 -47.46
C ARG A 76 5.96 -14.80 -46.09
N CYS A 77 5.42 -14.13 -45.07
CA CYS A 77 6.05 -14.02 -43.75
C CYS A 77 5.31 -14.76 -42.64
N GLY A 78 4.10 -15.26 -42.89
CA GLY A 78 3.30 -16.02 -41.94
C GLY A 78 2.72 -15.17 -40.79
N VAL A 79 2.83 -13.84 -40.85
CA VAL A 79 2.32 -12.93 -39.82
C VAL A 79 0.85 -12.63 -40.10
N GLU A 80 0.01 -12.73 -39.07
CA GLU A 80 -1.40 -12.35 -39.16
C GLU A 80 -1.55 -10.83 -39.11
N VAL A 81 -2.41 -10.26 -39.96
CA VAL A 81 -2.68 -8.84 -40.00
C VAL A 81 -3.72 -8.48 -38.95
N THR A 82 -3.25 -8.04 -37.78
CA THR A 82 -4.05 -7.66 -36.62
C THR A 82 -3.53 -6.35 -36.01
N LYS A 83 -4.19 -5.90 -34.91
CA LYS A 83 -3.67 -4.78 -34.12
C LYS A 83 -2.41 -5.20 -33.36
N ALA A 84 -1.45 -4.30 -33.22
CA ALA A 84 -0.24 -4.51 -32.41
C ALA A 84 -0.52 -4.84 -30.94
N LYS A 85 -1.69 -4.46 -30.40
CA LYS A 85 -2.12 -4.76 -29.05
C LYS A 85 -2.08 -6.25 -28.69
N VAL A 86 -2.24 -7.15 -29.68
CA VAL A 86 -2.17 -8.62 -29.46
C VAL A 86 -0.81 -9.07 -28.93
N ARG A 87 0.26 -8.31 -29.12
CA ARG A 87 1.59 -8.57 -28.56
C ARG A 87 1.63 -8.50 -27.04
N ARG A 88 0.61 -7.96 -26.41
CA ARG A 88 0.43 -7.97 -24.95
C ARG A 88 -0.34 -9.20 -24.46
N GLU A 89 -1.04 -9.89 -25.34
CA GLU A 89 -2.00 -10.94 -24.99
C GLU A 89 -1.51 -12.32 -25.43
N ARG A 90 -0.81 -12.43 -26.58
CA ARG A 90 -0.38 -13.71 -27.14
C ARG A 90 0.82 -14.29 -26.42
N MET A 91 0.68 -15.54 -26.00
CA MET A 91 1.75 -16.33 -25.39
C MET A 91 2.42 -17.24 -26.41
N GLY A 92 3.69 -17.54 -26.18
CA GLY A 92 4.43 -18.60 -26.84
C GLY A 92 4.79 -19.71 -25.86
N HIS A 93 5.49 -20.73 -26.32
CA HIS A 93 6.01 -21.78 -25.46
C HIS A 93 7.41 -22.23 -25.91
N ILE A 94 8.08 -22.91 -25.00
CA ILE A 94 9.37 -23.60 -25.27
C ILE A 94 9.14 -25.07 -24.93
N GLU A 95 9.34 -25.95 -25.90
CA GLU A 95 9.40 -27.43 -25.68
C GLU A 95 10.73 -27.76 -25.02
N LEU A 96 10.67 -28.28 -23.80
CA LEU A 96 11.87 -28.67 -23.07
C LEU A 96 12.37 -30.02 -23.54
N ALA A 97 13.70 -30.15 -23.74
CA ALA A 97 14.34 -31.39 -24.15
C ALA A 97 14.39 -32.47 -23.04
N ALA A 98 14.19 -32.03 -21.78
CA ALA A 98 14.01 -32.90 -20.63
C ALA A 98 13.04 -32.25 -19.66
N PRO A 99 12.22 -33.00 -18.90
CA PRO A 99 11.34 -32.49 -17.89
C PRO A 99 12.11 -31.70 -16.83
N VAL A 100 11.48 -30.62 -16.29
CA VAL A 100 12.06 -29.73 -15.28
C VAL A 100 11.10 -29.57 -14.12
N SER A 101 11.56 -29.75 -12.90
CA SER A 101 10.73 -29.56 -11.70
C SER A 101 10.48 -28.08 -11.44
N HIS A 102 9.25 -27.73 -11.08
CA HIS A 102 8.90 -26.35 -10.70
C HIS A 102 9.41 -26.03 -9.30
N ILE A 103 10.27 -25.02 -9.19
CA ILE A 103 10.96 -24.67 -7.94
C ILE A 103 10.02 -24.29 -6.80
N TRP A 104 8.84 -23.73 -7.06
CA TRP A 104 7.89 -23.39 -6.01
C TRP A 104 7.37 -24.61 -5.25
N TYR A 105 7.13 -25.71 -5.97
CA TYR A 105 6.61 -26.95 -5.39
C TYR A 105 7.69 -27.82 -4.77
N PHE A 106 8.94 -27.59 -5.20
CA PHE A 106 10.12 -28.27 -4.65
C PHE A 106 10.67 -27.52 -3.41
N LYS A 107 11.05 -26.23 -3.54
CA LYS A 107 11.67 -25.42 -2.47
C LYS A 107 10.66 -24.63 -1.61
N GLY A 108 9.37 -24.91 -1.74
CA GLY A 108 8.35 -24.41 -0.81
C GLY A 108 8.56 -24.94 0.60
N ILE A 109 8.04 -24.25 1.61
CA ILE A 109 8.01 -24.71 3.00
C ILE A 109 6.54 -24.85 3.42
N PRO A 110 6.02 -26.07 3.53
CA PRO A 110 6.64 -27.37 3.21
C PRO A 110 6.73 -27.65 1.70
N SER A 111 7.68 -28.53 1.31
CA SER A 111 7.82 -28.99 -0.09
C SER A 111 6.60 -29.80 -0.51
N ARG A 112 5.86 -29.35 -1.54
CA ARG A 112 4.65 -30.05 -2.02
C ARG A 112 5.00 -31.40 -2.68
N ILE A 113 6.03 -31.42 -3.52
CA ILE A 113 6.53 -32.66 -4.15
C ILE A 113 7.04 -33.61 -3.06
N GLY A 114 7.78 -33.11 -2.08
CA GLY A 114 8.28 -33.91 -0.97
C GLY A 114 7.18 -34.56 -0.12
N LEU A 115 6.10 -33.81 0.18
CA LEU A 115 4.94 -34.35 0.90
C LEU A 115 4.15 -35.36 0.08
N MET A 116 4.00 -35.15 -1.23
CA MET A 116 3.29 -36.05 -2.11
C MET A 116 4.01 -37.41 -2.20
N LEU A 117 5.31 -37.38 -2.41
CA LEU A 117 6.15 -38.58 -2.54
C LEU A 117 6.60 -39.19 -1.21
N ASP A 118 6.38 -38.49 -0.09
CA ASP A 118 6.93 -38.82 1.24
C ASP A 118 8.47 -38.87 1.30
N ILE A 119 9.11 -37.98 0.55
CA ILE A 119 10.57 -37.87 0.47
C ILE A 119 11.01 -36.57 1.15
N SER A 120 12.08 -36.60 1.95
CA SER A 120 12.60 -35.40 2.56
C SER A 120 13.14 -34.42 1.50
N PRO A 121 12.98 -33.09 1.68
CA PRO A 121 13.44 -32.09 0.70
C PRO A 121 14.93 -32.17 0.38
N ARG A 122 15.77 -32.60 1.34
CA ARG A 122 17.21 -32.79 1.14
C ARG A 122 17.53 -33.96 0.21
N LEU A 123 16.79 -35.05 0.34
CA LEU A 123 16.95 -36.22 -0.51
C LEU A 123 16.42 -35.94 -1.91
N LEU A 124 15.25 -35.30 -2.01
CA LEU A 124 14.65 -34.89 -3.27
C LEU A 124 15.58 -33.93 -4.06
N GLU A 125 16.29 -33.04 -3.35
CA GLU A 125 17.27 -32.14 -3.99
C GLU A 125 18.41 -32.91 -4.66
N LYS A 126 18.91 -33.98 -4.02
CA LYS A 126 19.96 -34.82 -4.62
C LYS A 126 19.50 -35.49 -5.90
N VAL A 127 18.25 -35.92 -5.99
CA VAL A 127 17.68 -36.53 -7.19
C VAL A 127 17.50 -35.49 -8.30
N LEU A 128 16.83 -34.39 -8.00
CA LEU A 128 16.50 -33.36 -9.01
C LEU A 128 17.73 -32.70 -9.63
N TYR A 129 18.84 -32.63 -8.89
CA TYR A 129 20.09 -32.02 -9.38
C TYR A 129 21.16 -33.06 -9.72
N PHE A 130 20.74 -34.28 -10.02
CA PHE A 130 21.59 -35.36 -10.60
C PHE A 130 22.77 -35.76 -9.68
N ALA A 131 22.60 -35.74 -8.37
CA ALA A 131 23.59 -36.22 -7.42
C ALA A 131 23.35 -37.66 -6.93
N SER A 132 22.12 -38.18 -7.02
CA SER A 132 21.77 -39.55 -6.62
C SER A 132 20.67 -40.10 -7.52
N TYR A 133 20.66 -41.42 -7.68
CA TYR A 133 19.57 -42.15 -8.35
C TYR A 133 18.41 -42.36 -7.38
N ILE A 134 17.21 -42.48 -7.90
CA ILE A 134 16.02 -42.93 -7.19
C ILE A 134 15.46 -44.17 -7.89
N VAL A 135 15.10 -45.16 -7.11
CA VAL A 135 14.48 -46.40 -7.61
C VAL A 135 13.03 -46.08 -7.95
N THR A 136 12.69 -46.20 -9.23
CA THR A 136 11.31 -46.04 -9.75
C THR A 136 10.56 -47.37 -9.68
N ASP A 137 11.18 -48.46 -10.15
CA ASP A 137 10.64 -49.80 -10.03
C ASP A 137 11.69 -50.74 -9.40
N PRO A 138 11.43 -51.37 -8.22
CA PRO A 138 12.35 -52.29 -7.58
C PRO A 138 12.40 -53.66 -8.26
N GLY A 139 11.43 -54.04 -9.10
CA GLY A 139 11.35 -55.35 -9.70
C GLY A 139 11.43 -56.51 -8.71
N LEU A 140 12.25 -57.53 -8.98
CA LEU A 140 12.49 -58.68 -8.11
C LEU A 140 13.70 -58.51 -7.15
N THR A 141 14.21 -57.29 -7.02
CA THR A 141 15.41 -56.99 -6.24
C THR A 141 15.06 -56.63 -4.77
N PRO A 142 16.01 -56.72 -3.82
CA PRO A 142 15.78 -56.35 -2.42
C PRO A 142 15.74 -54.85 -2.20
N LEU A 143 15.66 -54.05 -3.25
CA LEU A 143 15.55 -52.57 -3.18
C LEU A 143 14.12 -52.18 -2.82
N GLU A 144 13.99 -51.06 -2.08
CA GLU A 144 12.69 -50.47 -1.83
C GLU A 144 12.34 -49.38 -2.86
N LYS A 145 11.07 -49.27 -3.23
CA LYS A 145 10.59 -48.18 -4.09
C LYS A 145 10.89 -46.84 -3.44
N LYS A 146 11.37 -45.87 -4.23
CA LYS A 146 11.82 -44.54 -3.77
C LYS A 146 13.13 -44.55 -2.96
N GLN A 147 13.85 -45.66 -2.88
CA GLN A 147 15.18 -45.72 -2.26
C GLN A 147 16.15 -44.88 -3.08
N LEU A 148 17.03 -44.14 -2.41
CA LEU A 148 18.11 -43.41 -3.08
C LEU A 148 19.38 -44.28 -3.13
N LEU A 149 20.01 -44.28 -4.31
CA LEU A 149 21.29 -44.96 -4.55
C LEU A 149 22.34 -43.92 -4.95
N THR A 150 23.52 -44.05 -4.38
CA THR A 150 24.69 -43.31 -4.88
C THR A 150 25.15 -43.95 -6.21
N GLU A 151 25.97 -43.23 -6.96
CA GLU A 151 26.47 -43.75 -8.26
C GLU A 151 27.25 -45.07 -8.11
N LYS A 152 27.94 -45.23 -6.96
CA LYS A 152 28.68 -46.47 -6.64
C LYS A 152 27.71 -47.61 -6.38
N GLU A 153 26.74 -47.41 -5.49
CA GLU A 153 25.69 -48.39 -5.18
C GLU A 153 24.87 -48.78 -6.40
N TYR A 154 24.53 -47.82 -7.24
CA TYR A 154 23.82 -48.09 -8.51
C TYR A 154 24.61 -49.00 -9.43
N ARG A 155 25.93 -48.77 -9.60
CA ARG A 155 26.79 -49.64 -10.42
C ARG A 155 26.90 -51.06 -9.84
N GLU A 156 27.10 -51.17 -8.51
CA GLU A 156 27.16 -52.45 -7.81
C GLU A 156 25.85 -53.24 -7.94
N MET A 157 24.71 -52.55 -7.83
CA MET A 157 23.40 -53.19 -8.01
C MET A 157 23.14 -53.58 -9.45
N ARG A 158 23.56 -52.76 -10.42
CA ARG A 158 23.43 -53.03 -11.85
C ARG A 158 24.31 -54.22 -12.28
N GLU A 159 25.47 -54.38 -11.67
CA GLU A 159 26.34 -55.53 -11.89
C GLU A 159 25.74 -56.83 -11.32
N ARG A 160 24.98 -56.76 -10.24
CA ARG A 160 24.38 -57.94 -9.56
C ARG A 160 23.06 -58.38 -10.18
N TYR A 161 22.19 -57.39 -10.51
CA TYR A 161 20.79 -57.66 -10.88
C TYR A 161 20.48 -57.26 -12.34
N GLY A 162 21.44 -56.70 -13.07
CA GLY A 162 21.26 -56.34 -14.48
C GLY A 162 20.13 -55.31 -14.69
N ASP A 163 19.16 -55.66 -15.50
CA ASP A 163 18.00 -54.84 -15.86
C ASP A 163 16.72 -55.22 -15.08
N GLU A 164 16.84 -55.96 -13.96
CA GLU A 164 15.68 -56.37 -13.14
C GLU A 164 15.08 -55.25 -12.30
N PHE A 165 15.71 -54.07 -12.21
CA PHE A 165 15.18 -52.90 -11.53
C PHE A 165 15.39 -51.65 -12.38
N GLU A 166 14.54 -50.67 -12.18
CA GLU A 166 14.65 -49.36 -12.81
C GLU A 166 15.00 -48.26 -11.77
N ALA A 167 16.03 -47.50 -12.07
CA ALA A 167 16.39 -46.32 -11.27
C ALA A 167 16.84 -45.18 -12.20
N ALA A 168 16.35 -44.00 -11.97
CA ALA A 168 16.60 -42.84 -12.80
C ALA A 168 17.00 -41.61 -11.95
N MET A 169 17.47 -40.57 -12.62
CA MET A 169 17.84 -39.28 -12.02
C MET A 169 17.02 -38.14 -12.59
N GLY A 170 16.94 -37.03 -11.81
CA GLY A 170 16.36 -35.77 -12.29
C GLY A 170 14.85 -35.68 -12.16
N ALA A 171 14.30 -34.68 -12.80
CA ALA A 171 12.86 -34.41 -12.75
C ALA A 171 12.00 -35.44 -13.46
N GLU A 172 12.57 -36.14 -14.42
CA GLU A 172 11.93 -37.24 -15.18
C GLU A 172 11.51 -38.37 -14.25
N ALA A 173 12.44 -38.87 -13.42
CA ALA A 173 12.16 -39.90 -12.42
C ALA A 173 11.09 -39.45 -11.41
N VAL A 174 11.14 -38.20 -10.98
CA VAL A 174 10.14 -37.61 -10.08
C VAL A 174 8.77 -37.52 -10.75
N GLN A 175 8.72 -37.17 -12.02
CA GLN A 175 7.48 -37.09 -12.80
C GLN A 175 6.82 -38.47 -12.92
N ASP A 176 7.59 -39.53 -13.23
CA ASP A 176 7.08 -40.89 -13.37
C ASP A 176 6.51 -41.40 -12.04
N LEU A 177 7.23 -41.17 -10.92
CA LEU A 177 6.72 -41.49 -9.59
C LEU A 177 5.43 -40.71 -9.23
N LEU A 178 5.26 -39.48 -9.72
CA LEU A 178 4.05 -38.67 -9.51
C LEU A 178 2.88 -39.15 -10.37
N LYS A 179 3.11 -39.65 -11.59
CA LYS A 179 2.09 -40.22 -12.49
C LYS A 179 1.44 -41.47 -11.92
N GLU A 180 2.20 -42.28 -11.16
CA GLU A 180 1.74 -43.55 -10.58
C GLU A 180 0.84 -43.34 -9.33
N ILE A 181 0.75 -42.12 -8.78
CA ILE A 181 -0.02 -41.85 -7.57
C ILE A 181 -1.51 -41.83 -7.88
N ASP A 182 -2.27 -42.75 -7.30
CA ASP A 182 -3.72 -42.64 -7.20
C ASP A 182 -4.09 -41.79 -5.98
N LEU A 183 -4.71 -40.64 -6.24
CA LEU A 183 -5.05 -39.67 -5.18
C LEU A 183 -6.16 -40.19 -4.27
N ASP A 184 -7.12 -40.94 -4.78
CA ASP A 184 -8.26 -41.46 -3.99
C ASP A 184 -7.79 -42.57 -3.04
N GLN A 185 -6.97 -43.51 -3.54
CA GLN A 185 -6.37 -44.55 -2.71
C GLN A 185 -5.45 -43.97 -1.65
N LEU A 186 -4.54 -43.04 -2.01
CA LEU A 186 -3.63 -42.42 -1.08
C LEU A 186 -4.34 -41.61 -0.01
N SER A 187 -5.43 -40.94 -0.34
CA SER A 187 -6.27 -40.22 0.63
C SER A 187 -6.90 -41.16 1.66
N ALA A 188 -7.44 -42.29 1.21
CA ALA A 188 -8.02 -43.28 2.09
C ALA A 188 -6.99 -43.91 3.04
N GLU A 189 -5.80 -44.26 2.51
CA GLU A 189 -4.68 -44.79 3.30
C GLU A 189 -4.21 -43.81 4.39
N LEU A 190 -3.99 -42.54 4.01
CA LEU A 190 -3.57 -41.51 4.96
C LEU A 190 -4.63 -41.22 6.02
N THR A 191 -5.90 -41.22 5.67
CA THR A 191 -7.01 -41.03 6.61
C THR A 191 -7.02 -42.14 7.66
N ALA A 192 -6.89 -43.39 7.23
CA ALA A 192 -6.80 -44.53 8.14
C ALA A 192 -5.54 -44.52 9.03
N GLU A 193 -4.43 -43.99 8.51
CA GLU A 193 -3.18 -43.85 9.27
C GLU A 193 -3.26 -42.70 10.32
N VAL A 194 -3.99 -41.59 10.01
CA VAL A 194 -4.27 -40.49 10.98
C VAL A 194 -4.97 -40.99 12.23
N GLU A 195 -5.92 -41.93 12.08
CA GLU A 195 -6.67 -42.50 13.21
C GLU A 195 -5.76 -43.36 14.13
N LYS A 196 -4.78 -44.06 13.55
CA LYS A 196 -3.86 -44.94 14.26
C LYS A 196 -2.64 -44.24 14.84
N SER A 197 -2.37 -42.98 14.47
CA SER A 197 -1.15 -42.27 14.85
C SER A 197 -1.38 -41.15 15.86
N SER A 198 -0.32 -40.83 16.65
CA SER A 198 -0.35 -39.78 17.68
C SER A 198 0.90 -38.90 17.62
N GLY A 199 0.86 -37.74 18.28
CA GLY A 199 1.98 -36.82 18.41
C GLY A 199 2.47 -36.20 17.08
N GLN A 200 3.77 -36.07 16.92
CA GLN A 200 4.40 -35.46 15.75
C GLN A 200 4.17 -36.22 14.44
N LYS A 201 4.06 -37.56 14.53
CA LYS A 201 3.76 -38.41 13.37
C LYS A 201 2.40 -38.04 12.79
N LYS A 202 1.38 -37.88 13.62
CA LYS A 202 0.04 -37.46 13.22
C LYS A 202 0.04 -36.08 12.50
N VAL A 203 0.80 -35.13 13.03
CA VAL A 203 0.92 -33.78 12.41
C VAL A 203 1.54 -33.87 11.01
N ARG A 204 2.55 -34.72 10.82
CA ARG A 204 3.17 -34.92 9.50
C ARG A 204 2.20 -35.54 8.50
N ILE A 205 1.45 -36.57 8.94
CA ILE A 205 0.45 -37.24 8.07
C ILE A 205 -0.68 -36.29 7.72
N LEU A 206 -1.17 -35.47 8.68
CA LEU A 206 -2.19 -34.46 8.41
C LEU A 206 -1.74 -33.45 7.36
N LYS A 207 -0.50 -32.94 7.44
CA LYS A 207 0.05 -32.04 6.43
C LYS A 207 0.16 -32.68 5.04
N ARG A 208 0.45 -33.98 5.01
CA ARG A 208 0.50 -34.74 3.75
C ARG A 208 -0.90 -34.94 3.19
N LEU A 209 -1.86 -35.33 4.03
CA LEU A 209 -3.27 -35.49 3.65
C LEU A 209 -3.86 -34.16 3.12
N GLU A 210 -3.56 -33.03 3.75
CA GLU A 210 -3.99 -31.71 3.29
C GLU A 210 -3.57 -31.44 1.83
N VAL A 211 -2.34 -31.77 1.46
CA VAL A 211 -1.86 -31.60 0.09
C VAL A 211 -2.54 -32.55 -0.88
N VAL A 212 -2.70 -33.84 -0.50
CA VAL A 212 -3.39 -34.83 -1.32
C VAL A 212 -4.84 -34.45 -1.58
N GLU A 213 -5.58 -34.04 -0.53
CA GLU A 213 -6.94 -33.55 -0.65
C GLU A 213 -7.07 -32.28 -1.51
N ALA A 214 -6.11 -31.36 -1.40
CA ALA A 214 -6.07 -30.17 -2.24
C ALA A 214 -5.93 -30.53 -3.73
N PHE A 215 -5.14 -31.54 -4.08
CA PHE A 215 -5.06 -32.04 -5.46
C PHE A 215 -6.34 -32.75 -5.88
N ARG A 216 -6.87 -33.62 -5.03
CA ARG A 216 -8.09 -34.39 -5.31
C ARG A 216 -9.30 -33.46 -5.58
N VAL A 217 -9.56 -32.49 -4.71
CA VAL A 217 -10.71 -31.57 -4.79
C VAL A 217 -10.55 -30.59 -5.97
N SER A 218 -9.31 -30.12 -6.26
CA SER A 218 -9.09 -29.17 -7.34
C SER A 218 -9.09 -29.79 -8.73
N GLY A 219 -8.95 -31.12 -8.83
CA GLY A 219 -8.80 -31.83 -10.10
C GLY A 219 -7.47 -31.63 -10.80
N ASN A 220 -6.46 -31.07 -10.10
CA ASN A 220 -5.11 -30.97 -10.60
C ASN A 220 -4.37 -32.30 -10.48
N ARG A 221 -3.54 -32.63 -11.46
CA ARG A 221 -2.71 -33.85 -11.42
C ARG A 221 -1.34 -33.56 -10.82
N PRO A 222 -0.80 -34.45 -9.96
CA PRO A 222 0.49 -34.24 -9.30
C PRO A 222 1.66 -34.09 -10.28
N GLU A 223 1.63 -34.79 -11.42
CA GLU A 223 2.70 -34.70 -12.42
C GLU A 223 2.83 -33.32 -13.07
N TRP A 224 1.81 -32.45 -12.98
CA TRP A 224 1.89 -31.08 -13.50
C TRP A 224 2.81 -30.17 -12.68
N MET A 225 3.30 -30.63 -11.52
CA MET A 225 4.37 -29.95 -10.78
C MET A 225 5.74 -30.08 -11.47
N VAL A 226 5.86 -30.97 -12.45
CA VAL A 226 7.02 -31.10 -13.34
C VAL A 226 6.62 -30.62 -14.73
N MET A 227 7.42 -29.77 -15.32
CA MET A 227 7.11 -29.08 -16.58
C MET A 227 7.82 -29.74 -17.76
N ASP A 228 7.07 -30.10 -18.77
CA ASP A 228 7.60 -30.54 -20.11
C ASP A 228 7.62 -29.35 -21.06
N VAL A 229 6.74 -28.39 -20.86
CA VAL A 229 6.58 -27.22 -21.71
C VAL A 229 6.64 -25.95 -20.82
N LEU A 230 7.46 -24.98 -21.22
CA LEU A 230 7.59 -23.71 -20.52
C LEU A 230 6.83 -22.62 -21.27
N PRO A 231 5.89 -21.90 -20.63
CA PRO A 231 5.20 -20.77 -21.27
C PRO A 231 6.13 -19.57 -21.40
N VAL A 232 6.02 -18.87 -22.53
CA VAL A 232 6.75 -17.62 -22.80
C VAL A 232 5.78 -16.45 -22.73
N LEU A 233 6.06 -15.50 -21.88
CA LEU A 233 5.24 -14.30 -21.71
C LEU A 233 5.18 -13.46 -22.99
N PRO A 234 4.06 -12.74 -23.22
CA PRO A 234 3.96 -11.80 -24.32
C PRO A 234 5.09 -10.75 -24.31
N PRO A 235 5.57 -10.30 -25.48
CA PRO A 235 6.70 -9.37 -25.60
C PRO A 235 6.50 -8.04 -24.89
N ASP A 236 5.28 -7.51 -24.88
CA ASP A 236 4.98 -6.21 -24.25
C ASP A 236 5.02 -6.26 -22.71
N LEU A 237 4.94 -7.46 -22.10
CA LEU A 237 5.14 -7.65 -20.65
C LEU A 237 6.63 -7.77 -20.27
N ARG A 238 7.52 -7.91 -21.24
CA ARG A 238 8.99 -7.95 -21.10
C ARG A 238 9.66 -7.07 -22.16
N PRO A 239 9.37 -5.75 -22.15
CA PRO A 239 9.70 -4.86 -23.24
C PRO A 239 11.21 -4.70 -23.45
N MET A 240 11.57 -4.39 -24.68
CA MET A 240 12.89 -3.95 -25.10
C MET A 240 12.76 -2.59 -25.78
N VAL A 241 13.32 -1.55 -25.18
CA VAL A 241 13.17 -0.16 -25.63
C VAL A 241 14.50 0.40 -26.05
N GLN A 242 14.53 1.08 -27.19
CA GLN A 242 15.70 1.79 -27.64
C GLN A 242 15.81 3.12 -26.90
N LEU A 243 16.96 3.37 -26.29
CA LEU A 243 17.32 4.62 -25.63
C LEU A 243 18.01 5.57 -26.63
N ASP A 244 18.08 6.85 -26.27
CA ASP A 244 18.87 7.82 -26.97
C ASP A 244 20.33 7.37 -27.08
N GLY A 245 20.95 7.53 -28.25
CA GLY A 245 22.29 7.02 -28.53
C GLY A 245 22.38 5.57 -28.99
N GLY A 246 21.26 4.94 -29.40
CA GLY A 246 21.22 3.64 -30.03
C GLY A 246 21.39 2.43 -29.10
N ARG A 247 21.45 2.65 -27.78
CA ARG A 247 21.48 1.57 -26.77
C ARG A 247 20.08 1.03 -26.52
N PHE A 248 19.99 -0.25 -26.15
CA PHE A 248 18.72 -0.89 -25.78
C PHE A 248 18.64 -1.16 -24.29
N ALA A 249 17.52 -0.77 -23.69
CA ALA A 249 17.12 -1.23 -22.38
C ALA A 249 16.17 -2.42 -22.53
N THR A 250 16.50 -3.53 -21.88
CA THR A 250 15.71 -4.75 -21.94
C THR A 250 15.29 -5.22 -20.55
N SER A 251 14.17 -5.91 -20.48
CA SER A 251 13.75 -6.58 -19.25
C SER A 251 14.70 -7.73 -18.91
N ASP A 252 15.00 -7.93 -17.64
CA ASP A 252 15.83 -9.04 -17.15
C ASP A 252 15.27 -10.41 -17.54
N LEU A 253 13.94 -10.53 -17.72
CA LEU A 253 13.29 -11.76 -18.18
C LEU A 253 13.77 -12.22 -19.56
N ASN A 254 14.09 -11.30 -20.46
CA ASN A 254 14.60 -11.67 -21.78
C ASN A 254 15.96 -12.37 -21.67
N ASP A 255 16.83 -11.94 -20.76
CA ASP A 255 18.11 -12.61 -20.55
C ASP A 255 17.95 -13.98 -19.91
N LEU A 256 17.02 -14.11 -18.96
CA LEU A 256 16.69 -15.40 -18.35
C LEU A 256 16.08 -16.37 -19.38
N TYR A 257 15.15 -15.94 -20.23
CA TYR A 257 14.61 -16.76 -21.32
C TYR A 257 15.69 -17.17 -22.33
N ARG A 258 16.59 -16.27 -22.69
CA ARG A 258 17.72 -16.58 -23.58
C ARG A 258 18.61 -17.67 -23.00
N ARG A 259 18.90 -17.64 -21.70
CA ARG A 259 19.68 -18.69 -21.02
C ARG A 259 18.96 -20.03 -21.08
N VAL A 260 17.65 -20.07 -20.82
CA VAL A 260 16.86 -21.31 -20.94
C VAL A 260 16.90 -21.87 -22.36
N ILE A 261 16.64 -21.04 -23.37
CA ILE A 261 16.63 -21.47 -24.77
C ILE A 261 18.01 -22.00 -25.21
N ASN A 262 19.07 -21.28 -24.83
CA ASN A 262 20.43 -21.71 -25.15
C ASN A 262 20.78 -23.07 -24.53
N ARG A 263 20.43 -23.29 -23.25
CA ARG A 263 20.66 -24.58 -22.58
C ARG A 263 19.79 -25.68 -23.18
N ASN A 264 18.53 -25.38 -23.47
CA ASN A 264 17.62 -26.35 -24.10
C ASN A 264 18.08 -26.78 -25.48
N ASN A 265 18.48 -25.84 -26.34
CA ASN A 265 18.97 -26.15 -27.68
C ASN A 265 20.30 -26.94 -27.64
N ARG A 266 21.17 -26.62 -26.69
CA ARG A 266 22.41 -27.37 -26.49
C ARG A 266 22.13 -28.78 -26.02
N LEU A 267 21.22 -29.00 -25.08
CA LEU A 267 20.82 -30.31 -24.62
C LEU A 267 20.18 -31.12 -25.74
N ARG A 268 19.27 -30.55 -26.53
CA ARG A 268 18.64 -31.21 -27.68
C ARG A 268 19.69 -31.70 -28.66
N ARG A 269 20.66 -30.85 -28.99
CA ARG A 269 21.77 -31.23 -29.89
C ARG A 269 22.66 -32.33 -29.33
N LEU A 270 22.94 -32.33 -28.02
CA LEU A 270 23.73 -33.39 -27.37
C LEU A 270 22.98 -34.74 -27.37
N LEU A 271 21.67 -34.73 -27.18
CA LEU A 271 20.83 -35.92 -27.26
C LEU A 271 20.80 -36.50 -28.71
N GLU A 272 20.66 -35.62 -29.70
CA GLU A 272 20.70 -36.02 -31.13
C GLU A 272 22.05 -36.61 -31.55
N LEU A 273 23.15 -36.14 -30.96
CA LEU A 273 24.50 -36.61 -31.24
C LEU A 273 24.91 -37.87 -30.44
N GLY A 274 24.05 -38.36 -29.53
CA GLY A 274 24.38 -39.50 -28.66
C GLY A 274 25.56 -39.24 -27.72
N ALA A 275 25.67 -38.03 -27.17
CA ALA A 275 26.76 -37.61 -26.29
C ALA A 275 26.85 -38.48 -25.01
N PRO A 276 28.03 -38.64 -24.39
CA PRO A 276 28.21 -39.40 -23.16
C PRO A 276 27.27 -38.90 -22.03
N ASP A 277 26.72 -39.84 -21.26
CA ASP A 277 25.76 -39.63 -20.20
C ASP A 277 26.17 -38.54 -19.20
N ILE A 278 27.44 -38.48 -18.83
CA ILE A 278 27.97 -37.47 -17.90
C ILE A 278 27.74 -36.05 -18.43
N ILE A 279 27.92 -35.83 -19.72
CA ILE A 279 27.72 -34.51 -20.35
C ILE A 279 26.24 -34.19 -20.42
N VAL A 280 25.41 -35.14 -20.82
CA VAL A 280 23.95 -35.00 -20.90
C VAL A 280 23.36 -34.68 -19.52
N ARG A 281 23.76 -35.38 -18.46
CA ARG A 281 23.33 -35.14 -17.10
C ARG A 281 23.70 -33.74 -16.62
N ASN A 282 24.92 -33.29 -16.93
CA ASN A 282 25.33 -31.92 -16.53
C ASN A 282 24.51 -30.84 -17.26
N GLU A 283 24.20 -31.03 -18.56
CA GLU A 283 23.35 -30.08 -19.28
C GLU A 283 21.88 -30.14 -18.83
N LYS A 284 21.33 -31.33 -18.50
CA LYS A 284 20.01 -31.45 -17.85
C LYS A 284 19.99 -30.69 -16.52
N ARG A 285 21.01 -30.80 -15.68
CA ARG A 285 21.16 -30.04 -14.43
C ARG A 285 21.22 -28.53 -14.67
N MET A 286 22.00 -28.08 -15.67
CA MET A 286 22.11 -26.67 -16.03
C MET A 286 20.80 -26.12 -16.60
N LEU A 287 20.02 -26.92 -17.33
CA LEU A 287 18.67 -26.54 -17.76
C LEU A 287 17.71 -26.36 -16.58
N GLN A 288 17.74 -27.32 -15.63
CA GLN A 288 16.97 -27.20 -14.39
C GLN A 288 17.31 -25.89 -13.64
N GLU A 289 18.59 -25.58 -13.49
CA GLU A 289 19.05 -24.34 -12.82
C GLU A 289 18.65 -23.07 -13.60
N ALA A 290 18.66 -23.10 -14.92
CA ALA A 290 18.23 -21.98 -15.76
C ALA A 290 16.72 -21.69 -15.61
N VAL A 291 15.91 -22.75 -15.59
CA VAL A 291 14.46 -22.61 -15.37
C VAL A 291 14.15 -22.17 -13.94
N ASP A 292 14.85 -22.69 -12.95
CA ASP A 292 14.74 -22.23 -11.56
C ASP A 292 15.02 -20.73 -11.41
N SER A 293 16.06 -20.25 -12.10
CA SER A 293 16.41 -18.83 -12.11
C SER A 293 15.37 -17.97 -12.81
N LEU A 294 14.73 -18.47 -13.85
CA LEU A 294 13.63 -17.76 -14.54
C LEU A 294 12.41 -17.62 -13.64
N ILE A 295 12.05 -18.67 -12.90
CA ILE A 295 10.85 -18.67 -12.05
C ILE A 295 11.10 -17.92 -10.74
N ASP A 296 12.15 -18.25 -9.99
CA ASP A 296 12.49 -17.62 -8.71
C ASP A 296 14.00 -17.55 -8.49
N ASN A 297 14.61 -16.48 -8.99
CA ASN A 297 16.06 -16.29 -8.91
C ASN A 297 16.53 -16.09 -7.47
N GLY A 298 17.52 -16.86 -7.05
CA GLY A 298 18.10 -16.78 -5.70
C GLY A 298 17.39 -17.65 -4.65
N ARG A 299 16.34 -18.42 -5.02
CA ARG A 299 15.68 -19.34 -4.09
C ARG A 299 16.57 -20.56 -3.77
N ARG A 300 17.42 -20.97 -4.70
CA ARG A 300 18.42 -22.02 -4.52
C ARG A 300 19.82 -21.46 -4.76
N GLY A 301 20.58 -21.27 -3.69
CA GLY A 301 21.97 -20.81 -3.77
C GLY A 301 22.13 -19.34 -4.19
N ARG A 302 23.24 -19.02 -4.82
CA ARG A 302 23.55 -17.67 -5.26
C ARG A 302 22.67 -17.27 -6.45
N PRO A 303 22.09 -16.07 -6.45
CA PRO A 303 21.28 -15.60 -7.56
C PRO A 303 22.14 -15.41 -8.82
N VAL A 304 21.52 -15.64 -9.97
CA VAL A 304 22.11 -15.28 -11.27
C VAL A 304 22.16 -13.76 -11.39
N THR A 305 23.33 -13.22 -11.68
CA THR A 305 23.58 -11.79 -11.78
C THR A 305 23.76 -11.31 -13.22
N GLY A 306 23.42 -10.07 -13.44
CA GLY A 306 23.71 -9.34 -14.65
C GLY A 306 24.96 -8.45 -14.49
N PRO A 307 25.13 -7.43 -15.34
CA PRO A 307 26.19 -6.42 -15.20
C PRO A 307 26.18 -5.79 -13.80
N ASN A 308 27.35 -5.47 -13.26
CA ASN A 308 27.54 -4.89 -11.93
C ASN A 308 27.06 -5.76 -10.76
N ASN A 309 27.10 -7.08 -10.89
CA ASN A 309 26.69 -8.04 -9.87
C ASN A 309 25.23 -7.85 -9.35
N ARG A 310 24.38 -7.15 -10.08
CA ARG A 310 22.96 -7.02 -9.76
C ARG A 310 22.23 -8.32 -10.06
N ALA A 311 21.48 -8.85 -9.08
CA ALA A 311 20.63 -10.01 -9.31
C ALA A 311 19.54 -9.70 -10.35
N LEU A 312 19.35 -10.63 -11.31
CA LEU A 312 18.32 -10.50 -12.33
C LEU A 312 16.92 -10.71 -11.72
N LYS A 313 15.97 -9.90 -12.13
CA LYS A 313 14.58 -9.95 -11.66
C LYS A 313 13.83 -11.09 -12.35
N SER A 314 13.42 -12.10 -11.55
CA SER A 314 12.68 -13.26 -12.01
C SER A 314 11.17 -13.05 -12.11
N LEU A 315 10.42 -14.04 -12.59
CA LEU A 315 8.95 -14.01 -12.62
C LEU A 315 8.33 -13.84 -11.23
N SER A 316 8.85 -14.56 -10.22
CA SER A 316 8.42 -14.41 -8.82
C SER A 316 8.65 -13.00 -8.30
N ASP A 317 9.77 -12.38 -8.64
CA ASP A 317 10.10 -11.01 -8.22
C ASP A 317 9.19 -9.95 -8.85
N MET A 318 8.56 -10.27 -9.98
CA MET A 318 7.53 -9.41 -10.58
C MET A 318 6.22 -9.41 -9.78
N LEU A 319 5.96 -10.42 -8.98
CA LEU A 319 4.74 -10.59 -8.19
C LEU A 319 4.92 -10.20 -6.73
N LYS A 320 6.06 -10.58 -6.12
CA LYS A 320 6.36 -10.40 -4.69
C LYS A 320 6.99 -9.04 -4.36
N GLY A 321 6.90 -8.64 -3.09
CA GLY A 321 7.54 -7.45 -2.54
C GLY A 321 6.82 -6.13 -2.84
N LYS A 322 7.42 -5.01 -2.42
CA LYS A 322 6.85 -3.65 -2.58
C LYS A 322 6.70 -3.23 -4.04
N GLN A 323 7.61 -3.69 -4.91
CA GLN A 323 7.62 -3.39 -6.34
C GLN A 323 6.97 -4.48 -7.19
N GLY A 324 6.38 -5.48 -6.55
CA GLY A 324 5.65 -6.54 -7.23
C GLY A 324 4.28 -6.09 -7.70
N ARG A 325 3.71 -6.86 -8.63
CA ARG A 325 2.44 -6.55 -9.27
C ARG A 325 1.28 -6.42 -8.28
N PHE A 326 1.25 -7.25 -7.25
CA PHE A 326 0.20 -7.20 -6.23
C PHE A 326 0.20 -5.87 -5.46
N ARG A 327 1.34 -5.47 -4.92
CA ARG A 327 1.43 -4.27 -4.06
C ARG A 327 1.51 -2.97 -4.85
N GLN A 328 2.13 -2.95 -6.04
CA GLN A 328 2.36 -1.73 -6.80
C GLN A 328 1.24 -1.41 -7.80
N ASN A 329 0.54 -2.41 -8.36
CA ASN A 329 -0.39 -2.20 -9.45
C ASN A 329 -1.82 -2.70 -9.18
N LEU A 330 -2.03 -3.63 -8.21
CA LEU A 330 -3.34 -4.19 -7.91
C LEU A 330 -3.93 -3.65 -6.61
N LEU A 331 -3.18 -3.65 -5.51
CA LEU A 331 -3.63 -3.07 -4.24
C LEU A 331 -3.67 -1.53 -4.27
N GLY A 332 -2.87 -0.92 -5.14
CA GLY A 332 -2.87 0.51 -5.37
C GLY A 332 -2.37 0.83 -6.77
N LYS A 333 -2.95 1.86 -7.39
CA LYS A 333 -2.57 2.33 -8.74
C LYS A 333 -2.26 3.82 -8.68
N ARG A 334 -1.44 4.30 -9.60
CA ARG A 334 -1.34 5.73 -9.89
C ARG A 334 -2.63 6.17 -10.55
N VAL A 335 -3.18 7.28 -10.09
CA VAL A 335 -4.46 7.80 -10.57
C VAL A 335 -4.27 9.21 -11.15
N ASP A 336 -5.07 9.53 -12.16
CA ASP A 336 -5.18 10.88 -12.71
C ASP A 336 -6.03 11.77 -11.78
N TYR A 337 -6.13 13.04 -12.07
CA TYR A 337 -6.86 14.03 -11.27
C TYR A 337 -6.38 14.09 -9.82
N SER A 338 -5.10 14.01 -9.63
CA SER A 338 -4.43 14.11 -8.35
C SER A 338 -3.22 15.03 -8.42
N GLY A 339 -2.92 15.67 -7.32
CA GLY A 339 -1.78 16.57 -7.19
C GLY A 339 -1.18 16.47 -5.80
N ARG A 340 -0.03 17.08 -5.59
CA ARG A 340 0.66 17.08 -4.31
C ARG A 340 1.32 18.44 -4.08
N SER A 341 1.21 18.97 -2.86
CA SER A 341 1.91 20.18 -2.46
C SER A 341 2.19 20.19 -0.96
N VAL A 342 3.01 21.13 -0.55
CA VAL A 342 3.30 21.42 0.86
C VAL A 342 2.03 21.98 1.52
N ILE A 343 1.84 21.69 2.80
CA ILE A 343 0.74 22.22 3.61
C ILE A 343 1.19 23.38 4.49
N VAL A 344 0.28 24.31 4.69
CA VAL A 344 0.42 25.43 5.64
C VAL A 344 -0.86 25.57 6.46
N VAL A 345 -0.78 26.23 7.58
CA VAL A 345 -1.94 26.49 8.44
C VAL A 345 -2.93 27.44 7.76
N GLY A 346 -4.22 27.13 7.85
CA GLY A 346 -5.34 27.98 7.42
C GLY A 346 -6.28 28.27 8.58
N PRO A 347 -5.97 29.19 9.49
CA PRO A 347 -6.79 29.46 10.68
C PRO A 347 -8.15 30.07 10.32
N GLU A 348 -8.28 30.72 9.17
CA GLU A 348 -9.50 31.30 8.65
C GLU A 348 -10.50 30.30 8.06
N LEU A 349 -10.07 29.08 7.77
CA LEU A 349 -10.90 28.04 7.17
C LEU A 349 -11.94 27.50 8.17
N LYS A 350 -13.10 27.09 7.65
CA LYS A 350 -14.08 26.30 8.40
C LYS A 350 -13.67 24.83 8.43
N MET A 351 -14.24 24.05 9.35
CA MET A 351 -13.91 22.64 9.55
C MET A 351 -14.11 21.77 8.30
N ASP A 352 -15.04 22.15 7.44
CA ASP A 352 -15.33 21.48 6.15
C ASP A 352 -14.54 22.02 4.97
N GLN A 353 -13.64 23.00 5.16
CA GLN A 353 -12.93 23.69 4.09
C GLN A 353 -11.44 23.40 4.08
N CYS A 354 -10.86 23.40 2.88
CA CYS A 354 -9.42 23.43 2.66
C CYS A 354 -9.06 24.54 1.65
N GLY A 355 -7.88 25.12 1.81
CA GLY A 355 -7.36 26.09 0.85
C GLY A 355 -6.59 25.36 -0.26
N LEU A 356 -7.08 25.42 -1.49
CA LEU A 356 -6.44 24.81 -2.64
C LEU A 356 -5.77 25.88 -3.50
N PRO A 357 -4.46 25.77 -3.84
CA PRO A 357 -3.80 26.71 -4.75
C PRO A 357 -4.54 26.79 -6.07
N LYS A 358 -4.81 28.01 -6.54
CA LYS A 358 -5.60 28.21 -7.75
C LYS A 358 -5.00 27.61 -9.02
N GLU A 359 -3.67 27.57 -9.14
CA GLU A 359 -2.98 26.91 -10.26
C GLU A 359 -3.21 25.39 -10.24
N MET A 360 -3.13 24.78 -9.06
CA MET A 360 -3.42 23.35 -8.86
C MET A 360 -4.90 23.05 -9.13
N ALA A 361 -5.79 23.88 -8.62
CA ALA A 361 -7.22 23.73 -8.86
C ALA A 361 -7.57 23.80 -10.34
N LEU A 362 -6.98 24.73 -11.08
CA LEU A 362 -7.19 24.85 -12.52
C LEU A 362 -6.79 23.59 -13.29
N GLU A 363 -5.68 22.97 -12.94
CA GLU A 363 -5.24 21.74 -13.61
C GLU A 363 -6.10 20.52 -13.21
N LEU A 364 -6.47 20.39 -11.94
CA LEU A 364 -7.35 19.32 -11.48
C LEU A 364 -8.76 19.40 -12.09
N PHE A 365 -9.36 20.59 -12.11
CA PHE A 365 -10.71 20.82 -12.60
C PHE A 365 -10.78 21.15 -14.11
N LYS A 366 -9.67 21.07 -14.82
CA LYS A 366 -9.55 21.43 -16.23
C LYS A 366 -10.68 20.94 -17.14
N PRO A 367 -11.10 19.66 -17.12
CA PRO A 367 -12.20 19.18 -17.94
C PRO A 367 -13.54 19.84 -17.60
N PHE A 368 -13.79 20.07 -16.31
CA PHE A 368 -15.03 20.67 -15.82
C PHE A 368 -15.10 22.16 -16.20
N VAL A 369 -13.99 22.87 -16.09
CA VAL A 369 -13.88 24.28 -16.52
C VAL A 369 -14.06 24.40 -18.04
N MET A 370 -13.43 23.51 -18.82
CA MET A 370 -13.62 23.49 -20.27
C MET A 370 -15.09 23.25 -20.68
N LYS A 371 -15.78 22.35 -19.94
CA LYS A 371 -17.20 22.09 -20.13
C LYS A 371 -18.03 23.34 -19.85
N ASP A 372 -17.85 23.96 -18.69
CA ASP A 372 -18.58 25.18 -18.29
C ASP A 372 -18.37 26.34 -19.24
N LEU A 373 -17.13 26.55 -19.74
CA LEU A 373 -16.83 27.60 -20.74
C LEU A 373 -17.55 27.37 -22.07
N VAL A 374 -17.73 26.14 -22.50
CA VAL A 374 -18.46 25.80 -23.72
C VAL A 374 -19.97 25.93 -23.49
N GLU A 375 -20.50 25.49 -22.37
CA GLU A 375 -21.93 25.60 -22.01
C GLU A 375 -22.38 27.05 -21.83
N LYS A 376 -21.53 27.91 -21.28
CA LYS A 376 -21.78 29.36 -21.16
C LYS A 376 -21.58 30.12 -22.48
N GLY A 377 -21.15 29.48 -23.58
CA GLY A 377 -20.90 30.09 -24.87
C GLY A 377 -19.67 31.00 -24.94
N VAL A 378 -18.83 31.03 -23.91
CA VAL A 378 -17.56 31.80 -23.87
C VAL A 378 -16.54 31.20 -24.83
N ALA A 379 -16.58 29.88 -25.03
CA ALA A 379 -15.75 29.18 -25.98
C ALA A 379 -16.61 28.43 -27.01
N ASN A 380 -16.29 28.55 -28.29
CA ASN A 380 -17.06 27.95 -29.39
C ASN A 380 -16.88 26.42 -29.50
N ASN A 381 -15.78 25.90 -29.00
CA ASN A 381 -15.49 24.46 -29.00
C ASN A 381 -14.43 24.11 -27.96
N ILE A 382 -14.26 22.80 -27.69
CA ILE A 382 -13.31 22.27 -26.71
C ILE A 382 -11.86 22.71 -27.01
N LYS A 383 -11.47 22.83 -28.30
CA LYS A 383 -10.10 23.28 -28.66
C LYS A 383 -9.87 24.72 -28.26
N SER A 384 -10.90 25.60 -28.45
CA SER A 384 -10.85 26.98 -28.02
C SER A 384 -10.81 27.09 -26.49
N ALA A 385 -11.68 26.35 -25.81
CA ALA A 385 -11.69 26.30 -24.33
C ALA A 385 -10.31 25.87 -23.76
N ARG A 386 -9.69 24.84 -24.33
CA ARG A 386 -8.34 24.40 -23.95
C ARG A 386 -7.31 25.52 -24.08
N LYS A 387 -7.28 26.23 -25.20
CA LYS A 387 -6.38 27.38 -25.42
C LYS A 387 -6.62 28.52 -24.43
N MET A 388 -7.88 28.75 -24.03
CA MET A 388 -8.21 29.75 -23.02
C MET A 388 -7.69 29.36 -21.66
N VAL A 389 -7.86 28.10 -21.26
CA VAL A 389 -7.35 27.55 -20.00
C VAL A 389 -5.81 27.58 -19.96
N GLU A 390 -5.14 27.18 -21.05
CA GLU A 390 -3.67 27.22 -21.16
C GLU A 390 -3.10 28.65 -21.05
N ARG A 391 -3.86 29.64 -21.45
CA ARG A 391 -3.50 31.06 -21.36
C ARG A 391 -3.99 31.74 -20.08
N ALA A 392 -4.67 31.00 -19.20
CA ALA A 392 -5.23 31.48 -17.94
C ALA A 392 -5.99 32.82 -18.05
N LYS A 393 -6.92 32.94 -19.03
CA LYS A 393 -7.71 34.14 -19.22
C LYS A 393 -8.60 34.44 -18.00
N PRO A 394 -9.00 35.73 -17.77
CA PRO A 394 -9.85 36.10 -16.62
C PRO A 394 -11.13 35.26 -16.50
N GLU A 395 -11.82 35.02 -17.63
CA GLU A 395 -13.08 34.26 -17.66
C GLU A 395 -12.91 32.80 -17.19
N VAL A 396 -11.69 32.27 -17.25
CA VAL A 396 -11.38 30.92 -16.75
C VAL A 396 -11.45 30.86 -15.24
N TRP A 397 -11.02 31.90 -14.54
CA TRP A 397 -11.06 31.96 -13.06
C TRP A 397 -12.48 32.06 -12.54
N ASP A 398 -13.37 32.83 -13.20
CA ASP A 398 -14.79 32.92 -12.85
C ASP A 398 -15.49 31.57 -13.02
N SER A 399 -15.17 30.88 -14.13
CA SER A 399 -15.67 29.53 -14.40
C SER A 399 -15.15 28.53 -13.34
N LEU A 400 -13.86 28.60 -13.00
CA LEU A 400 -13.26 27.73 -11.96
C LEU A 400 -13.94 27.93 -10.61
N GLU A 401 -14.20 29.18 -10.18
CA GLU A 401 -14.90 29.47 -8.93
C GLU A 401 -16.31 28.87 -8.92
N THR A 402 -16.99 28.93 -10.06
CA THR A 402 -18.34 28.35 -10.20
C THR A 402 -18.31 26.82 -10.07
N VAL A 403 -17.38 26.17 -10.75
CA VAL A 403 -17.25 24.71 -10.83
C VAL A 403 -16.82 24.10 -9.48
N ILE A 404 -15.98 24.80 -8.72
CA ILE A 404 -15.51 24.35 -7.41
C ILE A 404 -16.63 24.35 -6.36
N LYS A 405 -17.60 25.26 -6.46
CA LYS A 405 -18.70 25.34 -5.49
C LYS A 405 -19.48 24.02 -5.42
N GLY A 406 -19.41 23.37 -4.28
CA GLY A 406 -20.11 22.10 -4.06
C GLY A 406 -19.44 20.86 -4.62
N HIS A 407 -18.23 20.95 -5.16
CA HIS A 407 -17.44 19.80 -5.57
C HIS A 407 -16.32 19.51 -4.56
N PRO A 408 -16.43 18.45 -3.73
CA PRO A 408 -15.45 18.17 -2.70
C PRO A 408 -14.15 17.63 -3.31
N VAL A 409 -13.05 17.83 -2.60
CA VAL A 409 -11.75 17.21 -2.86
C VAL A 409 -11.34 16.32 -1.70
N LEU A 410 -10.58 15.27 -1.96
CA LEU A 410 -10.02 14.41 -0.93
C LEU A 410 -8.59 14.83 -0.64
N LEU A 411 -8.26 15.04 0.63
CA LEU A 411 -6.90 15.25 1.08
C LEU A 411 -6.37 13.98 1.76
N ASN A 412 -5.13 13.64 1.47
CA ASN A 412 -4.44 12.49 2.06
C ASN A 412 -3.02 12.86 2.48
N ARG A 413 -2.61 12.39 3.65
CA ARG A 413 -1.20 12.42 4.10
C ARG A 413 -0.66 11.00 4.25
N ALA A 414 0.47 10.72 3.66
CA ALA A 414 1.22 9.48 3.87
C ALA A 414 2.11 9.60 5.14
N PRO A 415 2.23 8.54 5.98
CA PRO A 415 1.54 7.26 5.86
C PRO A 415 0.07 7.32 6.30
N THR A 416 -0.83 6.64 5.57
CA THR A 416 -2.24 6.54 5.95
C THR A 416 -2.41 5.41 6.96
N LEU A 417 -2.41 5.73 8.25
CA LEU A 417 -2.46 4.75 9.34
C LEU A 417 -3.87 4.26 9.66
N HIS A 418 -4.88 5.11 9.43
CA HIS A 418 -6.29 4.83 9.69
C HIS A 418 -7.18 5.58 8.70
N ARG A 419 -8.48 5.31 8.71
CA ARG A 419 -9.43 5.88 7.73
C ARG A 419 -9.50 7.40 7.71
N LEU A 420 -9.20 8.09 8.83
CA LEU A 420 -9.19 9.56 8.91
C LEU A 420 -7.94 10.18 8.26
N GLY A 421 -6.98 9.38 7.82
CA GLY A 421 -5.86 9.83 6.99
C GLY A 421 -6.26 10.23 5.55
N ILE A 422 -7.52 10.00 5.18
CA ILE A 422 -8.14 10.50 3.95
C ILE A 422 -9.48 11.13 4.34
N GLN A 423 -9.63 12.44 4.10
CA GLN A 423 -10.87 13.16 4.39
C GLN A 423 -11.25 14.06 3.23
N ALA A 424 -12.55 14.31 3.09
CA ALA A 424 -13.09 15.24 2.11
C ALA A 424 -13.21 16.64 2.67
N PHE A 425 -12.95 17.63 1.83
CA PHE A 425 -13.07 19.06 2.13
C PHE A 425 -13.69 19.78 0.95
N ASN A 426 -14.40 20.86 1.24
CA ASN A 426 -14.84 21.80 0.23
C ASN A 426 -13.68 22.74 -0.09
N PRO A 427 -13.17 22.76 -1.35
CA PRO A 427 -12.03 23.59 -1.68
C PRO A 427 -12.40 25.09 -1.72
N VAL A 428 -11.51 25.91 -1.21
CA VAL A 428 -11.52 27.37 -1.33
C VAL A 428 -10.23 27.77 -2.05
N LEU A 429 -10.33 28.59 -3.07
CA LEU A 429 -9.17 29.05 -3.82
C LEU A 429 -8.30 29.97 -2.97
N VAL A 430 -7.00 29.69 -2.96
CA VAL A 430 -6.01 30.49 -2.24
C VAL A 430 -4.85 30.86 -3.16
N GLU A 431 -4.25 32.00 -2.88
CA GLU A 431 -3.02 32.43 -3.54
C GLU A 431 -1.81 31.62 -3.02
N GLY A 432 -0.77 31.55 -3.83
CA GLY A 432 0.44 30.80 -3.51
C GLY A 432 0.40 29.37 -4.04
N ARG A 433 1.32 28.53 -3.56
CA ARG A 433 1.50 27.14 -4.02
C ARG A 433 1.28 26.10 -2.94
N ALA A 434 1.02 26.52 -1.71
CA ALA A 434 0.79 25.66 -0.58
C ALA A 434 -0.68 25.41 -0.33
N ILE A 435 -1.04 24.20 0.06
CA ILE A 435 -2.39 23.83 0.48
C ILE A 435 -2.61 24.35 1.91
N LYS A 436 -3.69 25.09 2.15
CA LYS A 436 -4.07 25.49 3.51
C LYS A 436 -4.91 24.40 4.15
N LEU A 437 -4.50 23.95 5.32
CA LEU A 437 -5.19 22.93 6.10
C LEU A 437 -5.78 23.54 7.38
N HIS A 438 -6.99 23.11 7.72
CA HIS A 438 -7.64 23.50 8.97
C HIS A 438 -6.86 22.98 10.18
N PRO A 439 -6.54 23.81 11.19
CA PRO A 439 -5.71 23.41 12.33
C PRO A 439 -6.23 22.18 13.09
N LEU A 440 -7.55 22.08 13.29
CA LEU A 440 -8.14 20.94 14.00
C LEU A 440 -8.10 19.62 13.23
N ALA A 441 -7.91 19.65 11.92
CA ALA A 441 -7.75 18.45 11.11
C ALA A 441 -6.34 17.84 11.21
N CYS A 442 -5.34 18.59 11.65
CA CYS A 442 -3.94 18.14 11.72
C CYS A 442 -3.78 16.89 12.59
N THR A 443 -4.52 16.77 13.69
CA THR A 443 -4.45 15.61 14.59
C THR A 443 -4.89 14.32 13.89
N ALA A 444 -5.94 14.37 13.07
CA ALA A 444 -6.44 13.22 12.33
C ALA A 444 -5.44 12.75 11.25
N PHE A 445 -4.76 13.68 10.58
CA PHE A 445 -3.73 13.39 9.59
C PHE A 445 -2.36 13.12 10.21
N ASN A 446 -2.17 13.35 11.50
CA ASN A 446 -0.87 13.41 12.16
C ASN A 446 0.10 14.31 11.38
N ALA A 447 -0.40 15.49 10.95
CA ALA A 447 0.30 16.46 10.13
C ALA A 447 0.84 17.61 10.96
N ASP A 448 2.01 18.09 10.61
CA ASP A 448 2.62 19.32 11.09
C ASP A 448 3.05 20.21 9.91
N PHE A 449 3.45 21.43 10.20
CA PHE A 449 3.76 22.42 9.16
C PHE A 449 5.26 22.68 9.03
N ASP A 450 6.09 21.66 9.26
CA ASP A 450 7.55 21.69 9.14
C ASP A 450 8.08 21.37 7.73
N GLY A 451 7.18 21.22 6.76
CA GLY A 451 7.50 20.85 5.37
C GLY A 451 6.72 19.65 4.87
N ASP A 452 5.75 19.17 5.66
CA ASP A 452 4.86 18.09 5.26
C ASP A 452 4.12 18.40 3.95
N GLN A 453 3.91 17.36 3.16
CA GLN A 453 3.15 17.40 1.93
C GLN A 453 1.88 16.55 2.04
N MET A 454 0.83 17.00 1.38
CA MET A 454 -0.40 16.23 1.23
C MET A 454 -0.79 16.07 -0.22
N ALA A 455 -1.40 14.93 -0.52
CA ALA A 455 -1.98 14.65 -1.82
C ALA A 455 -3.43 15.13 -1.87
N VAL A 456 -3.83 15.66 -3.04
CA VAL A 456 -5.21 16.05 -3.35
C VAL A 456 -5.74 15.14 -4.43
N HIS A 457 -6.95 14.63 -4.26
CA HIS A 457 -7.64 13.80 -5.25
C HIS A 457 -9.01 14.37 -5.56
N LEU A 458 -9.40 14.35 -6.82
CA LEU A 458 -10.67 14.85 -7.28
C LEU A 458 -11.63 13.68 -7.58
N PRO A 459 -12.74 13.53 -6.84
CA PRO A 459 -13.82 12.60 -7.21
C PRO A 459 -14.45 13.05 -8.54
N LEU A 460 -14.69 12.12 -9.47
CA LEU A 460 -15.18 12.44 -10.81
C LEU A 460 -16.68 12.16 -10.98
N GLY A 461 -17.15 11.03 -10.47
CA GLY A 461 -18.54 10.61 -10.57
C GLY A 461 -19.46 11.28 -9.54
N GLU A 462 -20.73 11.42 -9.87
CA GLU A 462 -21.72 11.98 -8.92
C GLU A 462 -21.86 11.13 -7.66
N ASP A 463 -21.81 9.79 -7.78
CA ASP A 463 -21.87 8.89 -6.63
C ASP A 463 -20.63 9.04 -5.74
N ALA A 464 -19.44 9.14 -6.34
CA ALA A 464 -18.20 9.41 -5.60
C ALA A 464 -18.24 10.76 -4.87
N CYS A 465 -18.76 11.81 -5.53
CA CYS A 465 -18.94 13.11 -4.88
C CYS A 465 -19.98 13.06 -3.75
N ARG A 466 -21.04 12.26 -3.90
CA ARG A 466 -22.07 12.05 -2.87
C ARG A 466 -21.48 11.33 -1.66
N GLU A 467 -20.75 10.25 -1.88
CA GLU A 467 -20.04 9.52 -0.80
C GLU A 467 -19.02 10.43 -0.09
N ALA A 468 -18.23 11.19 -0.84
CA ALA A 468 -17.28 12.15 -0.26
C ALA A 468 -17.98 13.16 0.68
N LYS A 469 -19.14 13.69 0.28
CA LYS A 469 -19.91 14.64 1.11
C LYS A 469 -20.59 13.99 2.30
N MET A 470 -21.15 12.79 2.15
CA MET A 470 -21.95 12.15 3.20
C MET A 470 -21.10 11.38 4.22
N LEU A 471 -20.04 10.70 3.76
CA LEU A 471 -19.28 9.78 4.60
C LEU A 471 -17.88 10.30 4.95
N MET A 472 -17.24 11.08 4.07
CA MET A 472 -15.82 11.43 4.20
C MET A 472 -15.56 12.88 4.59
N LEU A 473 -16.58 13.74 4.64
CA LEU A 473 -16.41 15.15 4.96
C LEU A 473 -15.83 15.30 6.38
N ALA A 474 -14.82 16.16 6.55
CA ALA A 474 -14.11 16.35 7.81
C ALA A 474 -15.03 16.77 8.96
N SER A 475 -16.04 17.61 8.70
CA SER A 475 -17.03 18.01 9.69
C SER A 475 -17.94 16.87 10.18
N GLY A 476 -18.00 15.74 9.45
CA GLY A 476 -18.73 14.53 9.84
C GLY A 476 -17.89 13.53 10.64
N ASN A 477 -16.57 13.63 10.57
CA ASN A 477 -15.61 12.66 11.13
C ASN A 477 -14.83 13.24 12.32
N LEU A 478 -15.58 13.66 13.36
CA LEU A 478 -15.01 14.30 14.54
C LEU A 478 -14.55 13.31 15.63
N LEU A 479 -14.92 12.02 15.51
CA LEU A 479 -14.64 10.98 16.50
C LEU A 479 -13.65 9.94 15.97
N LYS A 480 -12.81 9.40 16.86
CA LYS A 480 -11.93 8.29 16.55
C LYS A 480 -12.73 6.99 16.38
N PRO A 481 -12.42 6.16 15.37
CA PRO A 481 -13.11 4.87 15.17
C PRO A 481 -12.77 3.83 16.25
N SER A 482 -11.64 3.98 16.97
CA SER A 482 -11.15 3.01 17.95
C SER A 482 -11.92 3.03 19.27
N ASP A 483 -12.18 4.22 19.79
CA ASP A 483 -12.69 4.44 21.15
C ASP A 483 -13.87 5.42 21.21
N GLY A 484 -14.24 6.04 20.09
CA GLY A 484 -15.29 7.05 20.03
C GLY A 484 -14.92 8.38 20.67
N ALA A 485 -13.68 8.57 21.12
CA ALA A 485 -13.23 9.85 21.66
C ALA A 485 -13.09 10.91 20.55
N PRO A 486 -13.26 12.22 20.87
CA PRO A 486 -13.02 13.28 19.91
C PRO A 486 -11.58 13.27 19.37
N VAL A 487 -11.42 13.37 18.05
CA VAL A 487 -10.12 13.51 17.40
C VAL A 487 -9.76 14.97 17.13
N THR A 488 -10.78 15.78 16.84
CA THR A 488 -10.66 17.21 16.53
C THR A 488 -10.72 18.06 17.82
N VAL A 489 -9.65 18.00 18.58
CA VAL A 489 -9.55 18.75 19.85
C VAL A 489 -8.67 19.98 19.65
N PRO A 490 -9.05 21.16 20.16
CA PRO A 490 -8.18 22.33 20.18
C PRO A 490 -6.83 22.03 20.82
N THR A 491 -5.76 22.59 20.26
CA THR A 491 -4.38 22.39 20.70
C THR A 491 -3.63 23.71 20.85
N GLN A 492 -2.52 23.71 21.58
CA GLN A 492 -1.58 24.83 21.68
C GLN A 492 -2.26 26.18 22.00
N ASP A 493 -2.14 27.16 21.12
CA ASP A 493 -2.66 28.54 21.33
C ASP A 493 -4.18 28.59 21.49
N MET A 494 -4.92 27.65 20.91
CA MET A 494 -6.37 27.54 21.08
C MET A 494 -6.73 27.18 22.54
N ILE A 495 -5.93 26.29 23.16
CA ILE A 495 -6.11 25.95 24.58
C ILE A 495 -5.72 27.15 25.46
N LEU A 496 -4.60 27.80 25.13
CA LEU A 496 -4.10 28.96 25.89
C LEU A 496 -5.13 30.10 25.91
N GLY A 497 -5.71 30.44 24.76
CA GLY A 497 -6.77 31.44 24.66
C GLY A 497 -8.05 31.07 25.42
N SER A 498 -8.48 29.81 25.34
CA SER A 498 -9.63 29.30 26.09
C SER A 498 -9.40 29.30 27.60
N TYR A 499 -8.19 28.93 28.03
CA TYR A 499 -7.76 28.99 29.42
C TYR A 499 -7.76 30.43 29.93
N TYR A 500 -7.20 31.35 29.17
CA TYR A 500 -7.15 32.77 29.51
C TYR A 500 -8.57 33.37 29.67
N LEU A 501 -9.48 33.09 28.73
CA LEU A 501 -10.88 33.51 28.80
C LEU A 501 -11.61 33.03 30.05
N THR A 502 -11.35 31.83 30.52
CA THR A 502 -12.12 31.20 31.60
C THR A 502 -11.45 31.34 32.97
N THR A 503 -10.30 32.01 33.06
CA THR A 503 -9.60 32.30 34.30
C THR A 503 -10.37 33.40 35.09
N VAL A 504 -10.43 33.27 36.41
CA VAL A 504 -11.02 34.26 37.33
C VAL A 504 -9.92 34.91 38.17
N ARG A 505 -10.00 36.22 38.37
CA ARG A 505 -9.14 36.99 39.25
C ARG A 505 -10.01 37.81 40.20
N GLU A 506 -10.01 37.47 41.48
CA GLU A 506 -10.92 38.03 42.47
C GLU A 506 -10.75 39.54 42.74
N ASN A 507 -9.52 40.05 42.55
CA ASN A 507 -9.15 41.43 42.86
C ASN A 507 -9.01 42.33 41.61
N ASP A 508 -9.57 41.93 40.47
CA ASP A 508 -9.50 42.74 39.25
C ASP A 508 -10.53 43.92 39.29
N GLU A 509 -10.23 44.94 38.49
CA GLU A 509 -11.10 46.13 38.38
C GLU A 509 -12.49 45.75 37.89
N GLY A 510 -13.50 46.22 38.63
CA GLY A 510 -14.90 45.95 38.33
C GLY A 510 -15.47 44.69 39.00
N ALA A 511 -14.71 44.03 39.87
CA ALA A 511 -15.22 42.88 40.63
C ALA A 511 -16.45 43.24 41.47
N GLY A 512 -17.46 42.35 41.48
CA GLY A 512 -18.68 42.49 42.25
C GLY A 512 -19.78 43.37 41.61
N LYS A 513 -19.53 44.01 40.47
CA LYS A 513 -20.55 44.80 39.76
C LYS A 513 -21.69 43.92 39.24
N VAL A 514 -22.89 44.50 39.19
CA VAL A 514 -24.14 43.86 38.77
C VAL A 514 -24.59 44.46 37.43
N PHE A 515 -24.93 43.66 36.48
CA PHE A 515 -25.34 44.09 35.14
C PHE A 515 -26.73 43.55 34.77
N ARG A 516 -27.44 44.30 33.95
CA ARG A 516 -28.79 44.01 33.52
C ARG A 516 -28.84 42.80 32.56
N ASP A 517 -27.90 42.76 31.61
CA ASP A 517 -27.84 41.71 30.61
C ASP A 517 -26.40 41.52 30.06
N GLU A 518 -26.20 40.49 29.23
CA GLU A 518 -24.90 40.17 28.63
C GLU A 518 -24.38 41.30 27.71
N ASN A 519 -25.27 42.07 27.05
CA ASN A 519 -24.88 43.17 26.17
C ASN A 519 -24.30 44.35 26.96
N GLU A 520 -24.90 44.66 28.09
CA GLU A 520 -24.37 45.71 29.01
C GLU A 520 -22.98 45.33 29.51
N VAL A 521 -22.75 44.06 29.83
CA VAL A 521 -21.42 43.53 30.20
C VAL A 521 -20.41 43.76 29.09
N LEU A 522 -20.76 43.43 27.86
CA LEU A 522 -19.86 43.60 26.72
C LEU A 522 -19.57 45.08 26.42
N MET A 523 -20.55 45.98 26.61
CA MET A 523 -20.34 47.43 26.51
C MET A 523 -19.42 47.96 27.61
N ALA A 524 -19.64 47.56 28.87
CA ALA A 524 -18.79 47.92 29.98
C ALA A 524 -17.34 47.41 29.84
N TYR A 525 -17.19 46.25 29.24
CA TYR A 525 -15.87 45.72 28.89
C TYR A 525 -15.21 46.54 27.79
N ALA A 526 -15.94 46.92 26.74
CA ALA A 526 -15.42 47.75 25.65
C ALA A 526 -14.98 49.15 26.12
N GLU A 527 -15.70 49.72 27.12
CA GLU A 527 -15.38 50.99 27.76
C GLU A 527 -14.34 50.87 28.89
N HIS A 528 -13.72 49.69 29.08
CA HIS A 528 -12.71 49.41 30.09
C HIS A 528 -13.18 49.65 31.53
N VAL A 529 -14.49 49.59 31.82
CA VAL A 529 -15.07 49.72 33.15
C VAL A 529 -14.89 48.44 33.98
N ILE A 530 -14.74 47.33 33.30
CA ILE A 530 -14.52 46.02 33.90
C ILE A 530 -13.43 45.27 33.09
N THR A 531 -12.70 44.39 33.77
CA THR A 531 -11.69 43.52 33.14
C THR A 531 -12.31 42.19 32.72
N LEU A 532 -11.58 41.46 31.88
CA LEU A 532 -12.00 40.15 31.32
C LEU A 532 -12.21 39.09 32.42
N HIS A 533 -11.43 39.17 33.51
CA HIS A 533 -11.33 38.15 34.56
C HIS A 533 -12.08 38.50 35.86
N ALA A 534 -12.60 39.73 35.96
CA ALA A 534 -13.30 40.18 37.14
C ALA A 534 -14.60 39.37 37.37
N PRO A 535 -14.85 38.89 38.60
CA PRO A 535 -16.12 38.24 38.92
C PRO A 535 -17.22 39.32 38.96
N ILE A 536 -18.28 39.09 38.19
CA ILE A 536 -19.45 40.00 38.04
C ILE A 536 -20.73 39.21 38.22
N LYS A 537 -21.84 39.91 38.47
CA LYS A 537 -23.17 39.33 38.52
C LYS A 537 -24.02 39.84 37.35
N VAL A 538 -24.59 38.94 36.60
CA VAL A 538 -25.37 39.26 35.40
C VAL A 538 -26.77 38.69 35.56
N ARG A 539 -27.77 39.48 35.24
CA ARG A 539 -29.14 39.00 35.16
C ARG A 539 -29.33 38.25 33.87
N ARG A 540 -29.62 36.95 33.99
CA ARG A 540 -29.81 36.04 32.86
C ARG A 540 -31.24 35.54 32.81
N THR A 541 -31.81 35.49 31.61
CA THR A 541 -33.13 34.93 31.35
C THR A 541 -32.98 33.73 30.46
N MET A 542 -33.55 32.60 30.87
CA MET A 542 -33.56 31.36 30.07
C MET A 542 -34.96 30.72 30.07
N THR A 543 -35.35 30.14 28.98
CA THR A 543 -36.55 29.30 28.87
C THR A 543 -36.19 27.86 29.24
N ILE A 544 -36.70 27.41 30.38
CA ILE A 544 -36.50 26.04 30.91
C ILE A 544 -37.88 25.40 31.02
N ASP A 545 -38.10 24.25 30.39
CA ASP A 545 -39.39 23.55 30.33
C ASP A 545 -40.57 24.44 29.89
N GLY A 546 -40.29 25.35 28.94
CA GLY A 546 -41.32 26.28 28.42
C GLY A 546 -41.64 27.48 29.30
N VAL A 547 -40.99 27.63 30.44
CA VAL A 547 -41.17 28.77 31.37
C VAL A 547 -39.95 29.66 31.34
N GLU A 548 -40.15 30.96 31.15
CA GLU A 548 -39.07 31.95 31.27
C GLU A 548 -38.71 32.17 32.76
N ARG A 549 -37.44 31.98 33.05
CA ARG A 549 -36.86 32.15 34.36
C ARG A 549 -35.75 33.20 34.32
N THR A 550 -35.74 34.11 35.25
CA THR A 550 -34.78 35.21 35.34
C THR A 550 -34.13 35.22 36.71
N GLY A 551 -32.83 35.39 36.79
CA GLY A 551 -32.11 35.50 38.06
C GLY A 551 -30.69 36.05 37.83
N LEU A 552 -29.99 36.32 38.93
CA LEU A 552 -28.60 36.78 38.91
C LEU A 552 -27.65 35.56 38.90
N VAL A 553 -26.71 35.57 38.00
CA VAL A 553 -25.68 34.54 37.87
C VAL A 553 -24.30 35.17 38.05
N GLU A 554 -23.49 34.57 38.88
CA GLU A 554 -22.09 34.96 39.07
C GLU A 554 -21.21 34.37 38.00
N THR A 555 -20.46 35.23 37.29
CA THR A 555 -19.63 34.82 36.15
C THR A 555 -18.52 35.84 35.88
N THR A 556 -17.80 35.71 34.80
CA THR A 556 -16.83 36.69 34.29
C THR A 556 -17.14 37.05 32.85
N VAL A 557 -16.64 38.20 32.38
CA VAL A 557 -16.77 38.60 30.97
C VAL A 557 -16.22 37.52 30.03
N GLY A 558 -15.05 36.97 30.36
CA GLY A 558 -14.41 35.92 29.53
C GLY A 558 -15.24 34.64 29.45
N ARG A 559 -15.90 34.23 30.54
CA ARG A 559 -16.81 33.05 30.51
C ARG A 559 -18.07 33.31 29.69
N ILE A 560 -18.62 34.51 29.71
CA ILE A 560 -19.75 34.90 28.84
C ILE A 560 -19.34 34.76 27.39
N ILE A 561 -18.19 35.33 27.00
CA ILE A 561 -17.66 35.25 25.65
C ILE A 561 -17.40 33.79 25.22
N PHE A 562 -16.81 32.97 26.10
CA PHE A 562 -16.55 31.56 25.81
C PHE A 562 -17.82 30.73 25.64
N ASN A 563 -18.87 31.00 26.46
CA ASN A 563 -20.13 30.27 26.39
C ASN A 563 -21.03 30.71 25.22
N ASN A 564 -20.80 31.86 24.60
CA ASN A 564 -21.61 32.32 23.47
C ASN A 564 -21.73 31.27 22.32
N PRO A 565 -20.66 30.67 21.80
CA PRO A 565 -20.77 29.60 20.81
C PRO A 565 -21.13 28.22 21.37
N VAL A 566 -21.05 28.03 22.69
CA VAL A 566 -21.28 26.75 23.36
C VAL A 566 -22.77 26.54 23.60
N PRO A 567 -23.35 25.43 23.09
CA PRO A 567 -24.75 25.12 23.39
C PRO A 567 -25.00 24.97 24.90
N GLN A 568 -26.04 25.63 25.39
CA GLN A 568 -26.36 25.66 26.82
C GLN A 568 -27.20 24.46 27.29
N ASN A 569 -26.99 23.27 26.67
CA ASN A 569 -27.64 22.00 26.97
C ASN A 569 -26.66 20.83 27.09
N LEU A 570 -25.41 21.09 27.46
CA LEU A 570 -24.37 20.05 27.53
C LEU A 570 -24.53 19.13 28.75
N GLY A 571 -25.25 19.59 29.81
CA GLY A 571 -25.53 18.78 30.99
C GLY A 571 -24.43 18.79 32.03
N TYR A 572 -23.67 19.88 32.10
CA TYR A 572 -22.82 20.16 33.24
C TYR A 572 -23.64 20.71 34.39
N ILE A 573 -24.73 21.44 34.08
CA ILE A 573 -25.64 22.08 35.05
C ILE A 573 -26.92 21.28 35.08
N ASP A 574 -27.38 20.96 36.30
CA ASP A 574 -28.70 20.39 36.52
C ASP A 574 -29.74 21.51 36.41
N ARG A 575 -30.52 21.49 35.35
CA ARG A 575 -31.55 22.49 35.08
C ARG A 575 -32.84 22.29 35.91
N THR A 576 -32.89 21.26 36.74
CA THR A 576 -34.00 21.03 37.69
C THR A 576 -33.77 21.71 39.04
N ASP A 577 -32.52 21.97 39.41
CA ASP A 577 -32.14 22.63 40.66
C ASP A 577 -32.33 24.16 40.58
N PRO A 578 -33.21 24.75 41.42
CA PRO A 578 -33.51 26.19 41.41
C PRO A 578 -32.28 27.08 41.63
N GLU A 579 -31.27 26.63 42.34
CA GLU A 579 -30.11 27.45 42.70
C GLU A 579 -29.14 27.57 41.50
N HIS A 580 -29.06 26.52 40.66
CA HIS A 580 -28.05 26.44 39.61
C HIS A 580 -28.59 26.51 38.16
N TRP A 581 -29.92 26.48 37.95
CA TRP A 581 -30.56 26.33 36.62
C TRP A 581 -30.23 27.44 35.61
N LEU A 582 -29.80 28.62 36.06
CA LEU A 582 -29.45 29.75 35.18
C LEU A 582 -27.95 29.85 34.91
N GLU A 583 -27.10 29.02 35.55
CA GLU A 583 -25.65 29.07 35.34
C GLU A 583 -25.27 28.72 33.92
N TYR A 584 -24.09 29.19 33.51
CA TYR A 584 -23.50 28.80 32.22
C TYR A 584 -22.98 27.38 32.30
N GLU A 585 -23.16 26.62 31.21
CA GLU A 585 -22.66 25.24 31.10
C GLU A 585 -21.16 25.14 31.40
N VAL A 586 -20.36 26.11 30.95
CA VAL A 586 -18.93 26.18 31.26
C VAL A 586 -18.71 27.28 32.29
N SER A 587 -18.86 26.93 33.57
CA SER A 587 -18.60 27.79 34.75
C SER A 587 -17.20 27.55 35.36
N PHE A 588 -16.46 26.57 34.86
CA PHE A 588 -15.12 26.17 35.30
C PHE A 588 -14.02 26.68 34.39
N ARG A 589 -12.76 26.58 34.83
CA ARG A 589 -11.58 26.90 34.05
C ARG A 589 -11.38 25.84 32.96
N VAL A 590 -11.28 26.26 31.72
CA VAL A 590 -11.08 25.36 30.57
C VAL A 590 -9.61 24.99 30.44
N THR A 591 -9.34 23.71 30.33
CA THR A 591 -7.99 23.11 30.21
C THR A 591 -7.94 22.11 29.09
N LYS A 592 -6.73 21.61 28.78
CA LYS A 592 -6.54 20.52 27.81
C LYS A 592 -7.36 19.26 28.15
N LYS A 593 -7.65 19.02 29.44
CA LYS A 593 -8.42 17.85 29.88
C LYS A 593 -9.93 18.05 29.75
N THR A 594 -10.43 19.27 29.94
CA THR A 594 -11.87 19.55 29.93
C THR A 594 -12.43 19.76 28.52
N LEU A 595 -11.63 20.27 27.57
CA LEU A 595 -12.08 20.49 26.19
C LEU A 595 -12.60 19.21 25.48
N PRO A 596 -11.94 18.03 25.55
CA PRO A 596 -12.48 16.83 24.97
C PRO A 596 -13.85 16.42 25.52
N ASP A 597 -14.08 16.61 26.81
CA ASP A 597 -15.38 16.32 27.45
C ASP A 597 -16.49 17.26 26.95
N ILE A 598 -16.21 18.58 26.85
CA ILE A 598 -17.13 19.55 26.25
C ILE A 598 -17.53 19.14 24.83
N ILE A 599 -16.56 18.74 24.01
CA ILE A 599 -16.78 18.32 22.62
C ILE A 599 -17.60 17.01 22.58
N SER A 600 -17.26 16.04 23.40
CA SER A 600 -17.97 14.76 23.49
C SER A 600 -19.44 14.95 23.88
N ARG A 601 -19.71 15.74 24.89
CA ARG A 601 -21.09 16.08 25.34
C ARG A 601 -21.86 16.86 24.27
N CYS A 602 -21.20 17.81 23.60
CA CYS A 602 -21.82 18.55 22.50
C CYS A 602 -22.19 17.61 21.36
N MET A 603 -21.30 16.69 21.02
CA MET A 603 -21.51 15.69 19.96
C MET A 603 -22.71 14.78 20.25
N THR A 604 -22.78 14.27 21.50
CA THR A 604 -23.84 13.37 21.93
C THR A 604 -25.22 14.04 21.95
N ARG A 605 -25.31 15.30 22.41
CA ARG A 605 -26.58 16.01 22.60
C ARG A 605 -27.03 16.83 21.39
N ASN A 606 -26.08 17.37 20.63
CA ASN A 606 -26.37 18.35 19.56
C ASN A 606 -25.98 17.85 18.15
N GLY A 607 -25.26 16.74 18.05
CA GLY A 607 -24.83 16.15 16.78
C GLY A 607 -23.65 16.88 16.13
N THR A 608 -23.14 16.28 15.03
CA THR A 608 -21.88 16.69 14.36
C THR A 608 -21.91 18.11 13.83
N ARG A 609 -23.00 18.55 13.21
CA ARG A 609 -23.08 19.85 12.53
C ARG A 609 -22.97 21.02 13.49
N LYS A 610 -23.65 20.96 14.66
CA LYS A 610 -23.56 22.01 15.69
C LYS A 610 -22.21 21.97 16.37
N CYS A 611 -21.68 20.76 16.62
CA CYS A 611 -20.34 20.57 17.18
C CYS A 611 -19.24 21.16 16.30
N ALA A 612 -19.29 20.97 14.99
CA ALA A 612 -18.34 21.57 14.06
C ALA A 612 -18.34 23.08 14.07
N LYS A 613 -19.54 23.71 14.13
CA LYS A 613 -19.67 25.18 14.27
C LYS A 613 -19.11 25.69 15.60
N MET A 614 -19.37 24.98 16.70
CA MET A 614 -18.80 25.30 18.02
C MET A 614 -17.26 25.21 17.99
N LEU A 615 -16.71 24.18 17.37
CA LEU A 615 -15.26 24.02 17.23
C LEU A 615 -14.60 25.16 16.44
N ASP A 616 -15.21 25.58 15.33
CA ASP A 616 -14.72 26.74 14.55
C ASP A 616 -14.71 28.01 15.36
N ALA A 617 -15.76 28.24 16.17
CA ALA A 617 -15.84 29.41 17.02
C ALA A 617 -14.84 29.37 18.20
N ILE A 618 -14.68 28.21 18.85
CA ILE A 618 -13.67 28.01 19.90
C ILE A 618 -12.25 28.21 19.32
N LYS A 619 -11.98 27.71 18.12
CA LYS A 619 -10.73 27.97 17.44
C LYS A 619 -10.47 29.44 17.23
N ALA A 620 -11.44 30.19 16.67
CA ALA A 620 -11.33 31.62 16.41
C ALA A 620 -11.12 32.43 17.69
N GLN A 621 -11.90 32.14 18.72
CA GLN A 621 -11.75 32.76 20.03
C GLN A 621 -10.42 32.43 20.69
N GLY A 622 -10.00 31.15 20.61
CA GLY A 622 -8.73 30.69 21.16
C GLY A 622 -7.53 31.45 20.58
N TYR A 623 -7.44 31.58 19.28
CA TYR A 623 -6.37 32.37 18.65
C TYR A 623 -6.45 33.87 19.00
N LYS A 624 -7.64 34.47 18.94
CA LYS A 624 -7.83 35.87 19.26
C LYS A 624 -7.37 36.19 20.71
N TYR A 625 -7.82 35.40 21.67
CA TYR A 625 -7.55 35.68 23.09
C TYR A 625 -6.17 35.15 23.52
N SER A 626 -5.58 34.21 22.85
CA SER A 626 -4.16 33.87 22.99
C SER A 626 -3.27 35.07 22.62
N THR A 627 -3.56 35.71 21.49
CA THR A 627 -2.84 36.93 21.08
C THR A 627 -3.04 38.08 22.08
N LEU A 628 -4.30 38.34 22.49
CA LEU A 628 -4.61 39.41 23.44
C LEU A 628 -4.06 39.18 24.86
N SER A 629 -3.86 37.91 25.25
CA SER A 629 -3.31 37.55 26.55
C SER A 629 -1.85 38.00 26.72
N ALA A 630 -1.14 38.13 25.59
CA ALA A 630 0.29 38.51 25.54
C ALA A 630 1.17 37.67 26.47
N ILE A 631 0.79 36.39 26.71
CA ILE A 631 1.59 35.46 27.52
C ILE A 631 2.89 35.16 26.79
N SER A 632 4.01 35.47 27.46
CA SER A 632 5.36 35.30 26.93
C SER A 632 6.22 34.56 27.94
N VAL A 633 7.30 33.96 27.45
CA VAL A 633 8.31 33.27 28.26
C VAL A 633 9.63 34.00 28.12
N ALA A 634 10.26 34.38 29.23
CA ALA A 634 11.57 34.97 29.28
C ALA A 634 12.61 33.96 29.74
N VAL A 635 13.88 34.21 29.42
CA VAL A 635 14.97 33.35 29.88
C VAL A 635 15.06 33.28 31.41
N CYS A 636 14.70 34.37 32.09
CA CYS A 636 14.67 34.45 33.57
C CYS A 636 13.55 33.58 34.19
N ASP A 637 12.54 33.17 33.46
CA ASP A 637 11.47 32.27 33.95
C ASP A 637 11.97 30.83 34.14
N ALA A 638 13.13 30.49 33.55
CA ALA A 638 13.82 29.22 33.77
C ALA A 638 14.58 29.27 35.10
N VAL A 639 13.87 29.01 36.20
CA VAL A 639 14.42 29.03 37.56
C VAL A 639 15.32 27.79 37.74
N ILE A 640 16.59 28.05 38.11
CA ILE A 640 17.55 26.98 38.45
C ILE A 640 17.23 26.55 39.90
N PRO A 641 16.92 25.27 40.15
CA PRO A 641 16.66 24.75 41.49
C PRO A 641 17.93 24.96 42.39
N PRO A 642 17.77 25.42 43.64
CA PRO A 642 18.94 25.63 44.54
C PRO A 642 19.74 24.34 44.80
N GLN A 643 19.04 23.16 44.75
CA GLN A 643 19.68 21.88 44.97
C GLN A 643 20.58 21.40 43.79
N LYS A 644 20.59 22.11 42.64
CA LYS A 644 21.36 21.70 41.45
C LYS A 644 22.83 21.53 41.75
N GLN A 645 23.42 22.50 42.51
CA GLN A 645 24.83 22.46 42.84
C GLN A 645 25.18 21.29 43.75
N GLU A 646 24.33 21.00 44.74
CA GLU A 646 24.51 19.88 45.66
C GLU A 646 24.44 18.53 44.92
N LEU A 647 23.44 18.34 44.06
CA LEU A 647 23.26 17.11 43.25
C LEU A 647 24.43 16.90 42.30
N ILE A 648 24.95 17.96 41.65
CA ILE A 648 26.08 17.88 40.76
C ILE A 648 27.36 17.53 41.58
N ALA A 649 27.57 18.17 42.74
CA ALA A 649 28.74 17.88 43.59
C ALA A 649 28.73 16.44 44.12
N GLU A 650 27.54 15.92 44.47
CA GLU A 650 27.39 14.53 44.88
C GLU A 650 27.69 13.56 43.73
N ALA A 651 27.15 13.83 42.53
CA ALA A 651 27.44 13.04 41.34
C ALA A 651 28.90 13.03 40.97
N ASP A 652 29.59 14.21 41.01
CA ASP A 652 31.00 14.33 40.78
C ASP A 652 31.83 13.52 41.77
N GLN A 653 31.42 13.51 43.06
CA GLN A 653 32.09 12.69 44.05
C GLN A 653 31.93 11.19 43.78
N GLN A 654 30.75 10.76 43.32
CA GLN A 654 30.50 9.37 42.93
C GLN A 654 31.34 8.97 41.72
N ILE A 655 31.38 9.81 40.68
CA ILE A 655 32.21 9.61 39.46
C ILE A 655 33.69 9.54 39.83
N ALA A 656 34.16 10.45 40.75
CA ALA A 656 35.55 10.41 41.20
C ALA A 656 35.88 9.12 41.96
N LYS A 657 34.94 8.55 42.74
CA LYS A 657 35.15 7.26 43.41
C LYS A 657 35.24 6.13 42.37
N VAL A 658 34.35 6.07 41.39
CA VAL A 658 34.35 5.08 40.31
C VAL A 658 35.63 5.19 39.48
N GLY A 659 36.09 6.42 39.17
CA GLY A 659 37.35 6.67 38.49
C GLY A 659 38.59 6.19 39.26
N LYS A 660 38.58 6.37 40.59
CA LYS A 660 39.66 5.83 41.46
C LYS A 660 39.69 4.29 41.47
N LEU A 661 38.52 3.63 41.47
CA LEU A 661 38.45 2.19 41.37
C LEU A 661 38.99 1.66 40.06
N PHE A 662 38.61 2.33 38.96
CA PHE A 662 39.10 2.01 37.62
C PHE A 662 40.64 2.17 37.52
N ASN A 663 41.16 3.32 37.98
CA ASN A 663 42.61 3.60 37.94
C ASN A 663 43.43 2.61 38.82
N ARG A 664 42.82 2.01 39.82
CA ARG A 664 43.41 0.95 40.64
C ARG A 664 43.28 -0.44 40.01
N GLY A 665 42.65 -0.57 38.85
CA GLY A 665 42.39 -1.85 38.18
C GLY A 665 41.36 -2.75 38.86
N LEU A 666 40.51 -2.24 39.75
CA LEU A 666 39.51 -3.01 40.51
C LEU A 666 38.22 -3.23 39.74
N ILE A 667 37.98 -2.43 38.71
CA ILE A 667 36.80 -2.52 37.82
C ILE A 667 37.24 -2.43 36.37
N SER A 668 36.53 -3.11 35.48
CA SER A 668 36.72 -3.04 34.01
C SER A 668 36.16 -1.74 33.43
N ASP A 669 36.54 -1.41 32.20
CA ASP A 669 36.01 -0.21 31.51
C ASP A 669 34.49 -0.30 31.30
N ASN A 670 33.96 -1.48 31.02
CA ASN A 670 32.52 -1.72 30.93
C ASN A 670 31.79 -1.48 32.25
N GLU A 671 32.37 -1.92 33.37
CA GLU A 671 31.81 -1.68 34.71
C GLU A 671 31.86 -0.21 35.08
N ARG A 672 33.00 0.49 34.76
CA ARG A 672 33.10 1.93 34.90
C ARG A 672 31.98 2.64 34.15
N TYR A 673 31.78 2.30 32.87
CA TYR A 673 30.74 2.90 32.03
C TYR A 673 29.35 2.68 32.59
N ASN A 674 29.03 1.45 33.07
CA ASN A 674 27.75 1.13 33.65
C ASN A 674 27.46 1.78 35.00
N GLN A 675 28.52 2.12 35.78
CA GLN A 675 28.42 2.76 37.09
C GLN A 675 28.44 4.31 37.01
N THR A 676 28.93 4.86 35.89
CA THR A 676 28.93 6.30 35.60
C THR A 676 27.70 6.71 34.79
#